data_b9b2a053a4a462804c32e92b9c0f1808
#
_entry.id   b9b2a053a4a462804c32e92b9c0f1808
#
_cell.length_a   1.000
_cell.length_b   1.000
_cell.length_c   1.000
_cell.angle_alpha   90.00
_cell.angle_beta   90.00
_cell.angle_gamma   90.00
#
_symmetry.space_group_name_H-M   'P 1'
#
loop_
_entity.id
_entity.type
_entity.pdbx_description
1 polymer ?
#
loop_
_entity_poly.entity_id
_entity_poly.type
_entity_poly.pdbx_seq_one_letter_code
_entity_poly.pdbx_strand_id
1 'polypeptide(L)'
;MTIDDNCIDVQGARVHNLKNIDIKIPRDQLVVITGLSGSGKSSLAFDTIYAEGQRRYMETFSAYVRQFLGNLERPEVDKIDGLSPVIAIEQKTTSKSPRSTVGTITELYDFLRLMYARIGTAYSYVTNEKMVSYTDDQIIELIVADYAQKKVMLLAPIIKSRKGHYRELFENLARQGFVKVRIDGVVVELSRGMKVDRYKTHDIELVVDRLTVSESENALKRLRESMIAAMYQGEETLMLLDIETQEARYFSRNLMCPNSGISYPKPEPNSFSFNSPKGMCSKCKGLGVQQVVNTTKIIPDPSLSINAGGIAPLGNKKGTWGYKQMETIAQRYSFSLSDPISAIPQKALDVILRGGNESFTVESKTLGVSRKYKIDYEGIENFILSQYHDSESMNLKRWASEYMDQESCVSCKGSRLNDQAMNFKINGLSIAELAALDLSELYSWIDKLPASLSANELKIGEEIIKEIKTRTRFLLNVGLNYLSLNRSSKSLSGGEAQRIRLATQIGSQLVGVLYILDEPSIGLHQRDNDRLINSLIDLRDIGNSVIVVEHDKDMIERADYVIDIGPHAGKNGGEIISQGVPSSILSENSLTADYLTGKKTITIPATRRSGNGKELVLKGCTGNNLKNVDIRLPLGLMIGVTGVSGSGKSSLINETLYPILNAHYYNGVKKPLPYTSIKGLEHLDKVVDVNQSPIGRTPRSNPATYTGVFSEIRSLFTQTPEAQIRGYKPGRFSFNVSGGRCETCMGGGLKVIEMNFLPDVYVECETCQGKRFNRETLEVRFKGKSISDVLQMTINQACEFFEPIPKIYRKLKTLQDVGLGYIALGQSSTTLSGGEAQRIKLASELSKRDTGNTLYILDEPTTGLHFEDIRVLLEVLNNLTDKGNTVLIIEHNLDVIKQVDYVFDVGPEGGKGGGTIIAQGKPEEILDIEESHTAVYLKKEFIAHENLQ
;
A
#
# COMPACT_ATOMS: atom_id res chain seq x y z
N MET A 1 44.15 15.24 -23.66
CA MET A 1 43.11 15.55 -22.71
C MET A 1 43.04 14.37 -21.77
N THR A 2 43.65 14.48 -20.59
CA THR A 2 43.48 13.51 -19.52
C THR A 2 42.01 13.61 -19.07
N ILE A 3 41.22 12.58 -19.37
CA ILE A 3 39.91 12.39 -18.82
C ILE A 3 40.13 12.26 -17.31
N ASP A 4 39.54 13.18 -16.57
CA ASP A 4 39.52 13.09 -15.09
C ASP A 4 38.56 11.89 -14.81
N ASP A 5 39.14 10.70 -14.72
CA ASP A 5 38.43 9.39 -14.70
C ASP A 5 37.50 9.22 -13.47
N ASN A 6 37.45 10.20 -12.57
CA ASN A 6 36.74 10.13 -11.31
C ASN A 6 35.53 11.06 -11.22
N CYS A 7 34.92 11.43 -12.34
CA CYS A 7 33.70 12.25 -12.36
C CYS A 7 32.70 11.81 -13.43
N ILE A 8 31.44 12.13 -13.20
CA ILE A 8 30.37 12.09 -14.21
C ILE A 8 30.34 13.46 -14.85
N ASP A 9 30.70 13.54 -16.14
CA ASP A 9 30.75 14.79 -16.92
C ASP A 9 29.49 14.92 -17.79
N VAL A 10 28.59 15.84 -17.39
CA VAL A 10 27.35 16.16 -18.10
C VAL A 10 27.55 17.47 -18.88
N GLN A 11 27.35 17.45 -20.19
CA GLN A 11 27.52 18.60 -21.08
C GLN A 11 26.23 18.91 -21.84
N GLY A 12 25.79 20.17 -21.78
CA GLY A 12 24.66 20.66 -22.53
C GLY A 12 23.29 20.10 -22.13
N ALA A 13 23.02 19.91 -20.84
CA ALA A 13 21.73 19.41 -20.36
C ALA A 13 20.63 20.48 -20.52
N ARG A 14 19.58 20.15 -21.29
CA ARG A 14 18.47 21.07 -21.64
C ARG A 14 17.09 20.49 -21.35
N VAL A 15 17.00 19.40 -20.60
CA VAL A 15 15.74 18.73 -20.29
C VAL A 15 14.85 19.66 -19.45
N HIS A 16 13.61 19.83 -19.86
CA HIS A 16 12.58 20.66 -19.19
C HIS A 16 13.00 22.14 -19.05
N ASN A 17 13.35 22.55 -17.82
CA ASN A 17 13.74 23.94 -17.53
C ASN A 17 15.24 24.15 -17.41
N LEU A 18 16.07 23.11 -17.62
CA LEU A 18 17.52 23.24 -17.57
C LEU A 18 18.04 24.12 -18.71
N LYS A 19 18.95 25.04 -18.38
CA LYS A 19 19.48 26.07 -19.30
C LYS A 19 20.86 25.71 -19.82
N ASN A 20 20.96 24.64 -20.59
CA ASN A 20 22.21 24.18 -21.20
C ASN A 20 23.33 24.02 -20.16
N ILE A 21 23.10 23.19 -19.15
CA ILE A 21 24.00 23.02 -18.00
C ILE A 21 25.18 22.12 -18.38
N ASP A 22 26.39 22.58 -18.01
CA ASP A 22 27.60 21.79 -17.98
C ASP A 22 28.01 21.56 -16.51
N ILE A 23 28.17 20.30 -16.12
CA ILE A 23 28.51 19.97 -14.72
C ILE A 23 29.36 18.70 -14.62
N LYS A 24 30.35 18.73 -13.71
CA LYS A 24 31.13 17.57 -13.29
C LYS A 24 30.75 17.15 -11.90
N ILE A 25 30.24 15.94 -11.76
CA ILE A 25 29.78 15.35 -10.49
C ILE A 25 30.82 14.32 -10.05
N PRO A 26 31.42 14.46 -8.87
CA PRO A 26 32.42 13.50 -8.40
C PRO A 26 31.80 12.11 -8.17
N ARG A 27 32.57 11.05 -8.48
CA ARG A 27 32.18 9.65 -8.23
C ARG A 27 32.63 9.23 -6.85
N ASP A 28 32.04 8.14 -6.36
CA ASP A 28 32.35 7.52 -5.06
C ASP A 28 32.20 8.50 -3.88
N GLN A 29 31.24 9.41 -4.01
CA GLN A 29 30.90 10.43 -3.03
C GLN A 29 29.36 10.48 -2.82
N LEU A 30 28.98 11.04 -1.66
CA LEU A 30 27.60 11.42 -1.37
C LEU A 30 27.38 12.85 -1.89
N VAL A 31 26.67 12.97 -3.00
CA VAL A 31 26.37 14.24 -3.68
C VAL A 31 24.93 14.64 -3.41
N VAL A 32 24.71 15.83 -2.88
CA VAL A 32 23.36 16.37 -2.65
C VAL A 32 23.04 17.44 -3.69
N ILE A 33 21.91 17.27 -4.39
CA ILE A 33 21.35 18.27 -5.31
C ILE A 33 20.22 18.99 -4.58
N THR A 34 20.38 20.29 -4.34
CA THR A 34 19.43 21.14 -3.60
C THR A 34 18.98 22.34 -4.44
N GLY A 35 18.08 23.19 -3.88
CA GLY A 35 17.51 24.36 -4.54
C GLY A 35 15.98 24.46 -4.42
N LEU A 36 15.36 25.51 -4.84
CA LEU A 36 13.90 25.74 -4.75
C LEU A 36 13.08 24.61 -5.41
N SER A 37 11.85 24.40 -4.93
CA SER A 37 10.91 23.49 -5.61
C SER A 37 10.66 23.95 -7.05
N GLY A 38 10.81 23.01 -8.02
CA GLY A 38 10.70 23.35 -9.46
C GLY A 38 11.91 24.07 -10.07
N SER A 39 13.06 24.13 -9.40
CA SER A 39 14.29 24.73 -9.94
C SER A 39 14.97 23.87 -11.03
N GLY A 40 14.69 22.57 -11.13
CA GLY A 40 15.29 21.65 -12.13
C GLY A 40 16.10 20.49 -11.53
N LYS A 41 16.08 20.30 -10.20
CA LYS A 41 16.81 19.24 -9.51
C LYS A 41 16.50 17.84 -10.07
N SER A 42 15.21 17.50 -10.09
CA SER A 42 14.76 16.18 -10.59
C SER A 42 14.99 16.06 -12.10
N SER A 43 14.92 17.16 -12.86
CA SER A 43 15.26 17.18 -14.29
C SER A 43 16.72 16.81 -14.54
N LEU A 44 17.66 17.27 -13.70
CA LEU A 44 19.07 16.88 -13.79
C LEU A 44 19.28 15.43 -13.32
N ALA A 45 18.78 15.07 -12.11
CA ALA A 45 19.08 13.78 -11.50
C ALA A 45 18.36 12.62 -12.21
N PHE A 46 17.04 12.74 -12.46
CA PHE A 46 16.21 11.65 -12.97
C PHE A 46 16.00 11.73 -14.48
N ASP A 47 15.57 12.89 -14.99
CA ASP A 47 15.21 13.01 -16.41
C ASP A 47 16.44 13.15 -17.33
N THR A 48 17.64 13.43 -16.78
CA THR A 48 18.90 13.51 -17.53
C THR A 48 19.84 12.35 -17.18
N ILE A 49 20.38 12.29 -15.96
CA ILE A 49 21.43 11.34 -15.57
C ILE A 49 20.90 9.90 -15.50
N TYR A 50 19.78 9.70 -14.77
CA TYR A 50 19.18 8.38 -14.67
C TYR A 50 18.63 7.90 -16.03
N ALA A 51 17.91 8.75 -16.75
CA ALA A 51 17.34 8.40 -18.05
C ALA A 51 18.40 7.96 -19.05
N GLU A 52 19.54 8.66 -19.13
CA GLU A 52 20.66 8.27 -20.01
C GLU A 52 21.33 6.98 -19.54
N GLY A 53 21.54 6.81 -18.23
CA GLY A 53 22.10 5.58 -17.67
C GLY A 53 21.23 4.36 -17.93
N GLN A 54 19.91 4.51 -17.76
CA GLN A 54 18.94 3.46 -18.08
C GLN A 54 18.91 3.15 -19.58
N ARG A 55 18.94 4.18 -20.44
CA ARG A 55 18.98 4.01 -21.88
C ARG A 55 20.20 3.20 -22.33
N ARG A 56 21.41 3.54 -21.80
CA ARG A 56 22.65 2.79 -22.12
C ARG A 56 22.59 1.36 -21.63
N TYR A 57 22.05 1.13 -20.44
CA TYR A 57 21.85 -0.22 -19.92
C TYR A 57 20.90 -1.05 -20.81
N MET A 58 19.80 -0.44 -21.27
CA MET A 58 18.86 -1.09 -22.20
C MET A 58 19.49 -1.40 -23.56
N GLU A 59 20.44 -0.61 -24.03
CA GLU A 59 21.17 -0.88 -25.29
C GLU A 59 22.03 -2.14 -25.24
N THR A 60 22.41 -2.60 -24.03
CA THR A 60 23.18 -3.84 -23.87
C THR A 60 22.33 -5.10 -24.11
N PHE A 61 20.99 -4.99 -24.08
CA PHE A 61 20.11 -6.13 -24.35
C PHE A 61 20.02 -6.47 -25.83
N SER A 62 19.66 -7.75 -26.13
CA SER A 62 19.45 -8.18 -27.50
C SER A 62 18.32 -7.41 -28.18
N ALA A 63 18.35 -7.30 -29.53
CA ALA A 63 17.32 -6.61 -30.31
C ALA A 63 15.90 -7.15 -30.02
N TYR A 64 15.77 -8.45 -29.74
CA TYR A 64 14.52 -9.10 -29.36
C TYR A 64 13.96 -8.55 -28.05
N VAL A 65 14.78 -8.47 -27.01
CA VAL A 65 14.38 -7.92 -25.68
C VAL A 65 14.04 -6.45 -25.80
N ARG A 66 14.81 -5.65 -26.53
CA ARG A 66 14.54 -4.22 -26.79
C ARG A 66 13.19 -3.98 -27.46
N GLN A 67 12.74 -4.87 -28.35
CA GLN A 67 11.44 -4.76 -29.02
C GLN A 67 10.27 -4.85 -28.02
N PHE A 68 10.42 -5.61 -26.90
CA PHE A 68 9.41 -5.69 -25.85
C PHE A 68 9.49 -4.58 -24.82
N LEU A 69 10.68 -4.05 -24.57
CA LEU A 69 10.92 -3.00 -23.57
C LEU A 69 10.68 -1.58 -24.10
N GLY A 70 10.53 -1.43 -25.43
CA GLY A 70 10.38 -0.13 -26.11
C GLY A 70 11.71 0.62 -26.27
N ASN A 71 11.74 1.60 -27.17
CA ASN A 71 12.87 2.50 -27.30
C ASN A 71 12.75 3.64 -26.30
N LEU A 72 13.69 3.77 -25.37
CA LEU A 72 13.83 4.95 -24.53
C LEU A 72 14.38 6.10 -25.37
N GLU A 73 13.70 7.24 -25.34
CA GLU A 73 14.19 8.46 -25.96
C GLU A 73 15.45 8.95 -25.25
N ARG A 74 16.40 9.45 -26.02
CA ARG A 74 17.60 10.07 -25.47
C ARG A 74 17.21 11.40 -24.82
N PRO A 75 17.63 11.68 -23.56
CA PRO A 75 17.40 12.98 -22.97
C PRO A 75 18.07 14.09 -23.78
N GLU A 76 17.55 15.31 -23.71
CA GLU A 76 18.11 16.48 -24.38
C GLU A 76 19.43 16.89 -23.69
N VAL A 77 20.50 16.21 -24.02
CA VAL A 77 21.86 16.42 -23.52
C VAL A 77 22.87 16.18 -24.65
N ASP A 78 23.92 17.01 -24.72
CA ASP A 78 24.95 16.84 -25.75
C ASP A 78 25.80 15.58 -25.46
N LYS A 79 26.29 15.43 -24.24
CA LYS A 79 27.14 14.32 -23.85
C LYS A 79 27.07 14.05 -22.33
N ILE A 80 27.16 12.77 -21.93
CA ILE A 80 27.40 12.36 -20.56
C ILE A 80 28.47 11.28 -20.56
N ASP A 81 29.57 11.49 -19.86
CA ASP A 81 30.65 10.52 -19.66
C ASP A 81 30.74 10.08 -18.19
N GLY A 82 31.42 8.97 -17.92
CA GLY A 82 31.69 8.47 -16.57
C GLY A 82 30.48 7.82 -15.85
N LEU A 83 29.36 7.53 -16.57
CA LEU A 83 28.22 6.85 -15.95
C LEU A 83 28.53 5.40 -15.60
N SER A 84 28.31 5.05 -14.33
CA SER A 84 28.19 3.67 -13.84
C SER A 84 26.77 3.14 -14.10
N PRO A 85 26.50 1.82 -13.91
CA PRO A 85 25.14 1.30 -13.83
C PRO A 85 24.32 2.10 -12.81
N VAL A 86 23.09 2.53 -13.19
CA VAL A 86 22.28 3.47 -12.40
C VAL A 86 21.09 2.77 -11.80
N ILE A 87 20.84 3.00 -10.51
CA ILE A 87 19.66 2.54 -9.76
C ILE A 87 18.95 3.76 -9.18
N ALA A 88 17.68 3.97 -9.56
CA ALA A 88 16.85 5.02 -8.99
C ALA A 88 15.94 4.49 -7.88
N ILE A 89 15.85 5.26 -6.80
CA ILE A 89 14.95 4.98 -5.66
C ILE A 89 13.98 6.14 -5.51
N GLU A 90 12.90 6.08 -6.31
CA GLU A 90 11.85 7.09 -6.33
C GLU A 90 10.76 6.82 -5.28
N GLN A 91 10.04 7.87 -4.89
CA GLN A 91 8.93 7.80 -3.94
C GLN A 91 7.66 7.16 -4.52
N LYS A 92 7.41 7.30 -5.82
CA LYS A 92 6.08 7.07 -6.46
C LYS A 92 5.67 5.61 -6.70
N THR A 93 6.52 4.63 -6.49
CA THR A 93 6.25 3.25 -6.92
C THR A 93 5.89 2.32 -5.75
N THR A 94 4.69 2.44 -5.18
CA THR A 94 4.15 1.39 -4.33
C THR A 94 3.48 0.31 -5.18
N SER A 95 3.84 -0.96 -4.95
CA SER A 95 3.17 -2.09 -5.60
C SER A 95 1.68 -2.11 -5.25
N LYS A 96 0.82 -2.06 -6.26
CA LYS A 96 -0.64 -2.16 -6.09
C LYS A 96 -1.13 -3.59 -5.86
N SER A 97 -0.23 -4.59 -5.90
CA SER A 97 -0.59 -5.98 -5.70
C SER A 97 -1.09 -6.23 -4.27
N PRO A 98 -2.27 -6.85 -4.08
CA PRO A 98 -2.78 -7.17 -2.75
C PRO A 98 -1.97 -8.30 -2.05
N ARG A 99 -1.09 -8.96 -2.78
CA ARG A 99 -0.25 -10.05 -2.27
C ARG A 99 1.16 -9.62 -1.89
N SER A 100 1.58 -8.39 -2.27
CA SER A 100 2.89 -7.86 -1.88
C SER A 100 2.90 -7.45 -0.41
N THR A 101 3.91 -7.91 0.32
CA THR A 101 4.16 -7.58 1.73
C THR A 101 5.58 -7.06 1.90
N VAL A 102 5.89 -6.47 3.05
CA VAL A 102 7.27 -6.09 3.40
C VAL A 102 8.21 -7.28 3.21
N GLY A 103 7.84 -8.45 3.75
CA GLY A 103 8.66 -9.67 3.64
C GLY A 103 8.93 -10.14 2.22
N THR A 104 7.97 -9.95 1.27
CA THR A 104 8.17 -10.33 -0.14
C THR A 104 8.98 -9.31 -0.92
N ILE A 105 8.89 -8.01 -0.58
CA ILE A 105 9.66 -6.96 -1.24
C ILE A 105 11.15 -7.02 -0.80
N THR A 106 11.40 -7.35 0.47
CA THR A 106 12.74 -7.47 1.03
C THR A 106 13.39 -8.83 0.80
N GLU A 107 12.67 -9.77 0.17
CA GLU A 107 13.06 -11.18 0.00
C GLU A 107 13.24 -11.96 1.32
N LEU A 108 13.07 -11.31 2.47
CA LEU A 108 13.21 -11.96 3.79
C LEU A 108 12.24 -13.14 3.94
N TYR A 109 11.02 -13.03 3.38
CA TYR A 109 10.04 -14.11 3.43
C TYR A 109 10.52 -15.34 2.64
N ASP A 110 11.32 -15.17 1.60
CA ASP A 110 11.87 -16.27 0.82
C ASP A 110 12.92 -17.07 1.60
N PHE A 111 13.77 -16.37 2.36
CA PHE A 111 14.71 -16.99 3.30
C PHE A 111 13.97 -17.68 4.46
N LEU A 112 12.90 -17.07 5.00
CA LEU A 112 12.08 -17.73 6.03
C LEU A 112 11.43 -19.00 5.52
N ARG A 113 10.86 -19.01 4.30
CA ARG A 113 10.28 -20.21 3.70
C ARG A 113 11.33 -21.32 3.56
N LEU A 114 12.54 -20.98 3.13
CA LEU A 114 13.65 -21.92 3.02
C LEU A 114 14.05 -22.46 4.41
N MET A 115 14.15 -21.60 5.40
CA MET A 115 14.48 -21.98 6.79
C MET A 115 13.46 -22.97 7.35
N TYR A 116 12.14 -22.67 7.24
CA TYR A 116 11.08 -23.56 7.72
C TYR A 116 11.03 -24.89 6.96
N ALA A 117 11.35 -24.91 5.67
CA ALA A 117 11.42 -26.14 4.88
C ALA A 117 12.62 -27.04 5.27
N ARG A 118 13.69 -26.47 5.83
CA ARG A 118 14.93 -27.20 6.15
C ARG A 118 15.05 -27.62 7.62
N ILE A 119 14.66 -26.72 8.55
CA ILE A 119 14.83 -26.95 10.00
C ILE A 119 13.51 -26.85 10.78
N GLY A 120 12.38 -26.63 10.11
CA GLY A 120 11.09 -26.57 10.76
C GLY A 120 10.61 -27.92 11.27
N THR A 121 10.22 -27.99 12.55
CA THR A 121 9.61 -29.15 13.18
C THR A 121 8.10 -29.16 12.92
N ALA A 122 7.58 -30.25 12.34
CA ALA A 122 6.16 -30.42 12.04
C ALA A 122 5.37 -30.90 13.28
N TYR A 123 4.18 -30.35 13.48
CA TYR A 123 3.21 -30.78 14.49
C TYR A 123 1.87 -31.10 13.82
N SER A 124 1.13 -32.04 14.39
CA SER A 124 -0.22 -32.37 13.93
C SER A 124 -1.20 -31.22 14.25
N TYR A 125 -1.98 -30.77 13.26
CA TYR A 125 -3.01 -29.73 13.48
C TYR A 125 -4.21 -30.24 14.29
N VAL A 126 -4.32 -31.55 14.54
CA VAL A 126 -5.40 -32.17 15.33
C VAL A 126 -4.95 -32.46 16.76
N THR A 127 -3.79 -33.08 16.94
CA THR A 127 -3.29 -33.54 18.25
C THR A 127 -2.23 -32.62 18.84
N ASN A 128 -1.67 -31.70 18.05
CA ASN A 128 -0.52 -30.85 18.41
C ASN A 128 0.74 -31.64 18.83
N GLU A 129 0.82 -32.93 18.45
CA GLU A 129 1.98 -33.78 18.69
C GLU A 129 3.03 -33.60 17.59
N LYS A 130 4.30 -33.78 17.96
CA LYS A 130 5.41 -33.72 17.01
C LYS A 130 5.28 -34.88 16.01
N MET A 131 5.38 -34.54 14.72
CA MET A 131 5.35 -35.53 13.65
C MET A 131 6.72 -36.18 13.47
N VAL A 132 6.70 -37.43 13.06
CA VAL A 132 7.89 -38.24 12.83
C VAL A 132 7.86 -38.84 11.42
N SER A 133 9.02 -39.05 10.84
CA SER A 133 9.20 -39.83 9.61
C SER A 133 10.16 -40.95 9.91
N TYR A 134 9.92 -42.09 9.32
CA TYR A 134 10.72 -43.30 9.55
C TYR A 134 11.41 -43.74 8.25
N THR A 135 12.62 -44.27 8.37
CA THR A 135 13.23 -45.06 7.28
C THR A 135 12.64 -46.46 7.25
N ASP A 136 12.79 -47.16 6.14
CA ASP A 136 12.30 -48.52 5.98
C ASP A 136 12.83 -49.46 7.06
N ASP A 137 14.13 -49.34 7.38
CA ASP A 137 14.77 -50.18 8.40
C ASP A 137 14.22 -49.86 9.80
N GLN A 138 14.03 -48.59 10.14
CA GLN A 138 13.40 -48.19 11.39
C GLN A 138 11.95 -48.69 11.52
N ILE A 139 11.18 -48.70 10.42
CA ILE A 139 9.81 -49.21 10.44
C ILE A 139 9.82 -50.71 10.71
N ILE A 140 10.73 -51.45 10.07
CA ILE A 140 10.88 -52.91 10.29
C ILE A 140 11.30 -53.19 11.73
N GLU A 141 12.32 -52.48 12.25
CA GLU A 141 12.75 -52.60 13.63
C GLU A 141 11.63 -52.38 14.63
N LEU A 142 10.85 -51.29 14.46
CA LEU A 142 9.70 -50.98 15.32
C LEU A 142 8.60 -52.07 15.22
N ILE A 143 8.30 -52.56 14.02
CA ILE A 143 7.30 -53.61 13.82
C ILE A 143 7.75 -54.90 14.50
N VAL A 144 9.01 -55.25 14.37
CA VAL A 144 9.56 -56.47 15.00
C VAL A 144 9.56 -56.33 16.53
N ALA A 145 9.99 -55.17 17.06
CA ALA A 145 10.03 -54.96 18.51
C ALA A 145 8.64 -54.96 19.17
N ASP A 146 7.65 -54.32 18.58
CA ASP A 146 6.35 -54.09 19.19
C ASP A 146 5.31 -55.19 18.92
N TYR A 147 5.51 -55.95 17.80
CA TYR A 147 4.55 -56.94 17.32
C TYR A 147 5.14 -58.36 17.19
N ALA A 148 6.25 -58.69 17.88
CA ALA A 148 6.86 -60.02 17.87
C ALA A 148 5.82 -61.10 18.18
N GLN A 149 5.76 -62.14 17.33
CA GLN A 149 4.86 -63.32 17.36
C GLN A 149 3.36 -62.98 17.22
N LYS A 150 2.99 -61.70 16.94
CA LYS A 150 1.59 -61.30 16.71
C LYS A 150 1.20 -61.48 15.24
N LYS A 151 -0.12 -61.70 15.06
CA LYS A 151 -0.70 -61.71 13.70
C LYS A 151 -1.13 -60.31 13.33
N VAL A 152 -0.49 -59.74 12.29
CA VAL A 152 -0.76 -58.39 11.81
C VAL A 152 -1.27 -58.37 10.39
N MET A 153 -1.99 -57.31 10.08
CA MET A 153 -2.44 -57.00 8.73
C MET A 153 -1.75 -55.71 8.26
N LEU A 154 -1.10 -55.74 7.11
CA LEU A 154 -0.51 -54.57 6.47
C LEU A 154 -1.54 -53.98 5.52
N LEU A 155 -1.87 -52.71 5.75
CA LEU A 155 -2.90 -51.99 5.02
C LEU A 155 -2.29 -50.71 4.40
N ALA A 156 -2.73 -50.40 3.19
CA ALA A 156 -2.43 -49.10 2.54
C ALA A 156 -3.65 -48.18 2.64
N PRO A 157 -3.57 -47.07 3.39
CA PRO A 157 -4.66 -46.08 3.45
C PRO A 157 -4.78 -45.39 2.09
N ILE A 158 -5.91 -45.54 1.37
CA ILE A 158 -6.16 -44.92 0.08
C ILE A 158 -7.12 -43.74 0.19
N ILE A 159 -8.19 -43.89 0.96
CA ILE A 159 -9.20 -42.86 1.16
C ILE A 159 -9.35 -42.63 2.69
N LYS A 160 -9.28 -41.37 3.12
CA LYS A 160 -9.48 -41.02 4.52
C LYS A 160 -10.52 -39.88 4.62
N SER A 161 -11.62 -40.16 5.30
CA SER A 161 -12.73 -39.26 5.60
C SER A 161 -13.26 -38.47 4.40
N ARG A 162 -13.48 -39.12 3.26
CA ARG A 162 -13.99 -38.50 2.02
C ARG A 162 -15.29 -39.11 1.54
N LYS A 163 -16.18 -38.26 1.00
CA LYS A 163 -17.42 -38.68 0.34
C LYS A 163 -17.14 -39.16 -1.07
N GLY A 164 -17.83 -40.21 -1.51
CA GLY A 164 -17.72 -40.72 -2.88
C GLY A 164 -18.25 -42.15 -2.97
N HIS A 165 -18.57 -42.65 -4.16
CA HIS A 165 -19.02 -44.02 -4.38
C HIS A 165 -17.88 -45.00 -4.68
N TYR A 166 -16.70 -44.53 -5.03
CA TYR A 166 -15.43 -45.22 -5.23
C TYR A 166 -15.44 -46.47 -6.13
N ARG A 167 -16.42 -46.61 -7.01
CA ARG A 167 -16.55 -47.81 -7.89
C ARG A 167 -15.32 -48.03 -8.77
N GLU A 168 -14.82 -46.97 -9.43
CA GLU A 168 -13.63 -47.06 -10.29
C GLU A 168 -12.37 -47.44 -9.51
N LEU A 169 -12.25 -46.95 -8.26
CA LEU A 169 -11.15 -47.29 -7.36
C LEU A 169 -11.15 -48.79 -7.10
N PHE A 170 -12.28 -49.38 -6.68
CA PHE A 170 -12.40 -50.82 -6.43
C PHE A 170 -12.14 -51.68 -7.65
N GLU A 171 -12.63 -51.27 -8.84
CA GLU A 171 -12.37 -51.96 -10.10
C GLU A 171 -10.88 -51.90 -10.47
N ASN A 172 -10.18 -50.79 -10.23
CA ASN A 172 -8.75 -50.64 -10.50
C ASN A 172 -7.91 -51.52 -9.54
N LEU A 173 -8.22 -51.52 -8.24
CA LEU A 173 -7.53 -52.37 -7.26
C LEU A 173 -7.71 -53.86 -7.58
N ALA A 174 -8.92 -54.26 -7.97
CA ALA A 174 -9.17 -55.66 -8.40
C ALA A 174 -8.37 -56.06 -9.67
N ARG A 175 -8.23 -55.16 -10.65
CA ARG A 175 -7.38 -55.39 -11.84
C ARG A 175 -5.88 -55.51 -11.50
N GLN A 176 -5.42 -54.86 -10.45
CA GLN A 176 -4.05 -54.97 -9.94
C GLN A 176 -3.79 -56.28 -9.17
N GLY A 177 -4.84 -57.10 -8.98
CA GLY A 177 -4.72 -58.39 -8.32
C GLY A 177 -4.97 -58.39 -6.82
N PHE A 178 -5.41 -57.29 -6.23
CA PHE A 178 -5.79 -57.20 -4.83
C PHE A 178 -7.17 -57.85 -4.60
N VAL A 179 -7.35 -58.46 -3.43
CA VAL A 179 -8.56 -59.27 -3.15
C VAL A 179 -9.44 -58.64 -2.08
N LYS A 180 -8.85 -57.86 -1.14
CA LYS A 180 -9.55 -57.37 0.05
C LYS A 180 -9.27 -55.91 0.31
N VAL A 181 -10.30 -55.17 0.78
CA VAL A 181 -10.21 -53.81 1.30
C VAL A 181 -10.87 -53.77 2.68
N ARG A 182 -10.44 -52.85 3.49
CA ARG A 182 -11.12 -52.49 4.76
C ARG A 182 -11.87 -51.18 4.54
N ILE A 183 -13.17 -51.16 4.79
CA ILE A 183 -14.04 -50.00 4.60
C ILE A 183 -14.68 -49.71 5.94
N ASP A 184 -14.48 -48.50 6.43
CA ASP A 184 -15.05 -48.00 7.71
C ASP A 184 -14.82 -49.04 8.86
N GLY A 185 -13.62 -49.64 8.90
CA GLY A 185 -13.22 -50.60 9.92
C GLY A 185 -13.56 -52.07 9.58
N VAL A 186 -14.32 -52.35 8.56
CA VAL A 186 -14.75 -53.72 8.19
C VAL A 186 -14.01 -54.25 6.94
N VAL A 187 -13.37 -55.39 7.04
CA VAL A 187 -12.69 -56.05 5.92
C VAL A 187 -13.69 -56.76 5.04
N VAL A 188 -13.71 -56.40 3.75
CA VAL A 188 -14.62 -56.90 2.71
C VAL A 188 -13.83 -57.36 1.49
N GLU A 189 -14.36 -58.34 0.74
CA GLU A 189 -13.75 -58.78 -0.50
C GLU A 189 -14.15 -57.88 -1.67
N LEU A 190 -13.17 -57.59 -2.54
CA LEU A 190 -13.42 -56.81 -3.74
C LEU A 190 -14.30 -57.61 -4.71
N SER A 191 -15.45 -57.09 -5.10
CA SER A 191 -16.37 -57.66 -6.04
C SER A 191 -16.65 -56.72 -7.22
N ARG A 192 -17.00 -57.32 -8.36
CA ARG A 192 -17.27 -56.57 -9.59
C ARG A 192 -18.50 -55.66 -9.39
N GLY A 193 -18.30 -54.35 -9.66
CA GLY A 193 -19.35 -53.30 -9.49
C GLY A 193 -19.55 -52.83 -8.04
N MET A 194 -18.66 -53.18 -7.12
CA MET A 194 -18.67 -52.73 -5.73
C MET A 194 -18.69 -51.19 -5.65
N LYS A 195 -19.51 -50.66 -4.74
CA LYS A 195 -19.64 -49.21 -4.47
C LYS A 195 -20.05 -49.01 -3.02
N VAL A 196 -19.73 -47.84 -2.48
CA VAL A 196 -20.16 -47.38 -1.15
C VAL A 196 -21.13 -46.20 -1.27
N ASP A 197 -21.74 -45.77 -0.17
CA ASP A 197 -22.73 -44.64 -0.14
C ASP A 197 -22.06 -43.32 -0.48
N ARG A 198 -22.47 -42.70 -1.58
CA ARG A 198 -21.93 -41.45 -2.09
C ARG A 198 -21.99 -40.28 -1.10
N TYR A 199 -22.95 -40.27 -0.20
CA TYR A 199 -23.26 -39.15 0.66
C TYR A 199 -22.60 -39.25 2.05
N LYS A 200 -22.08 -40.45 2.41
CA LYS A 200 -21.33 -40.67 3.64
C LYS A 200 -19.84 -40.48 3.44
N THR A 201 -19.15 -40.12 4.51
CA THR A 201 -17.68 -40.11 4.55
C THR A 201 -17.19 -41.54 4.78
N HIS A 202 -16.18 -41.98 4.04
CA HIS A 202 -15.61 -43.30 4.13
C HIS A 202 -14.11 -43.23 4.37
N ASP A 203 -13.62 -44.21 5.13
CA ASP A 203 -12.22 -44.57 5.23
C ASP A 203 -12.01 -45.90 4.49
N ILE A 204 -11.09 -45.95 3.51
CA ILE A 204 -10.82 -47.13 2.68
C ILE A 204 -9.34 -47.43 2.73
N GLU A 205 -9.00 -48.60 3.27
CA GLU A 205 -7.65 -49.12 3.31
C GLU A 205 -7.56 -50.42 2.47
N LEU A 206 -6.52 -50.52 1.65
CA LEU A 206 -6.23 -51.73 0.89
C LEU A 206 -5.50 -52.75 1.76
N VAL A 207 -5.99 -53.94 1.84
CA VAL A 207 -5.30 -55.06 2.50
C VAL A 207 -4.22 -55.63 1.58
N VAL A 208 -2.96 -55.37 1.93
CA VAL A 208 -1.81 -55.80 1.12
C VAL A 208 -1.34 -57.21 1.54
N ASP A 209 -1.16 -57.42 2.83
CA ASP A 209 -0.74 -58.77 3.33
C ASP A 209 -1.24 -59.01 4.76
N ARG A 210 -1.27 -60.28 5.14
CA ARG A 210 -1.50 -60.79 6.51
C ARG A 210 -0.39 -61.71 6.86
N LEU A 211 0.35 -61.41 7.92
CA LEU A 211 1.50 -62.25 8.32
C LEU A 211 1.65 -62.26 9.85
N THR A 212 2.41 -63.26 10.34
CA THR A 212 2.87 -63.30 11.72
C THR A 212 4.27 -62.72 11.78
N VAL A 213 4.49 -61.74 12.63
CA VAL A 213 5.81 -61.09 12.74
C VAL A 213 6.78 -62.04 13.44
N SER A 214 7.90 -62.35 12.81
CA SER A 214 8.98 -63.12 13.41
C SER A 214 10.35 -62.64 12.92
N GLU A 215 11.40 -62.99 13.67
CA GLU A 215 12.78 -62.57 13.38
C GLU A 215 13.47 -63.47 12.35
N SER A 216 12.75 -64.44 11.79
CA SER A 216 13.34 -65.32 10.76
C SER A 216 13.62 -64.55 9.46
N GLU A 217 14.74 -64.90 8.78
CA GLU A 217 15.17 -64.19 7.60
C GLU A 217 14.10 -64.15 6.48
N ASN A 218 13.39 -65.25 6.29
CA ASN A 218 12.29 -65.33 5.33
C ASN A 218 11.08 -64.47 5.71
N ALA A 219 10.77 -64.39 7.01
CA ALA A 219 9.66 -63.53 7.47
C ALA A 219 10.01 -62.03 7.37
N LEU A 220 11.24 -61.67 7.66
CA LEU A 220 11.72 -60.28 7.52
C LEU A 220 11.73 -59.86 6.05
N LYS A 221 12.15 -60.74 5.12
CA LYS A 221 12.12 -60.49 3.70
C LYS A 221 10.68 -60.26 3.21
N ARG A 222 9.74 -61.13 3.60
CA ARG A 222 8.32 -61.00 3.26
C ARG A 222 7.72 -59.72 3.86
N LEU A 223 8.03 -59.39 5.11
CA LEU A 223 7.59 -58.15 5.77
C LEU A 223 8.06 -56.92 5.00
N ARG A 224 9.33 -56.86 4.57
CA ARG A 224 9.91 -55.79 3.78
C ARG A 224 9.23 -55.66 2.40
N GLU A 225 9.00 -56.74 1.69
CA GLU A 225 8.32 -56.73 0.40
C GLU A 225 6.88 -56.25 0.50
N SER A 226 6.13 -56.72 1.52
CA SER A 226 4.74 -56.34 1.77
C SER A 226 4.64 -54.89 2.26
N MET A 227 5.60 -54.41 3.06
CA MET A 227 5.71 -53.03 3.49
C MET A 227 5.93 -52.11 2.30
N ILE A 228 6.87 -52.43 1.41
CA ILE A 228 7.13 -51.59 0.22
C ILE A 228 5.89 -51.54 -0.68
N ALA A 229 5.19 -52.66 -0.88
CA ALA A 229 3.96 -52.70 -1.66
C ALA A 229 2.84 -51.88 -1.00
N ALA A 230 2.70 -51.91 0.35
CA ALA A 230 1.73 -51.11 1.07
C ALA A 230 2.05 -49.63 1.00
N MET A 231 3.31 -49.22 1.18
CA MET A 231 3.80 -47.87 1.04
C MET A 231 3.56 -47.30 -0.37
N TYR A 232 3.79 -48.08 -1.40
CA TYR A 232 3.54 -47.69 -2.79
C TYR A 232 2.07 -47.37 -3.04
N GLN A 233 1.15 -48.21 -2.55
CA GLN A 233 -0.29 -48.00 -2.71
C GLN A 233 -0.86 -46.92 -1.79
N GLY A 234 -0.29 -46.74 -0.60
CA GLY A 234 -0.73 -45.80 0.44
C GLY A 234 0.00 -44.44 0.41
N GLU A 235 0.59 -44.03 -0.74
CA GLU A 235 1.31 -42.77 -0.90
C GLU A 235 2.35 -42.53 0.22
N GLU A 236 3.27 -43.50 0.39
CA GLU A 236 4.34 -43.53 1.40
C GLU A 236 3.81 -43.71 2.84
N THR A 237 2.59 -44.21 3.02
CA THR A 237 1.98 -44.48 4.33
C THR A 237 1.53 -45.92 4.45
N LEU A 238 1.87 -46.59 5.55
CA LEU A 238 1.48 -47.91 5.94
C LEU A 238 0.63 -47.85 7.21
N MET A 239 -0.47 -48.62 7.25
CA MET A 239 -1.24 -48.86 8.47
C MET A 239 -1.03 -50.32 8.86
N LEU A 240 -0.53 -50.55 10.05
CA LEU A 240 -0.40 -51.90 10.63
C LEU A 240 -1.55 -52.12 11.59
N LEU A 241 -2.34 -53.17 11.42
CA LEU A 241 -3.46 -53.54 12.29
C LEU A 241 -3.13 -54.88 12.98
N ASP A 242 -3.14 -54.85 14.30
CA ASP A 242 -3.12 -56.07 15.10
C ASP A 242 -4.49 -56.77 14.95
N ILE A 243 -4.47 -58.02 14.51
CA ILE A 243 -5.71 -58.77 14.19
C ILE A 243 -6.47 -59.16 15.47
N GLU A 244 -5.78 -59.34 16.60
CA GLU A 244 -6.39 -59.74 17.88
C GLU A 244 -6.96 -58.55 18.67
N THR A 245 -6.18 -57.49 18.81
CA THR A 245 -6.60 -56.28 19.56
C THR A 245 -7.39 -55.24 18.73
N GLN A 246 -7.33 -55.37 17.39
CA GLN A 246 -7.90 -54.39 16.43
C GLN A 246 -7.30 -52.97 16.59
N GLU A 247 -6.14 -52.88 17.21
CA GLU A 247 -5.43 -51.61 17.33
C GLU A 247 -4.64 -51.37 16.05
N ALA A 248 -4.76 -50.11 15.52
CA ALA A 248 -4.09 -49.68 14.32
C ALA A 248 -2.95 -48.71 14.69
N ARG A 249 -1.79 -48.94 14.04
CA ARG A 249 -0.65 -48.02 14.14
C ARG A 249 -0.19 -47.65 12.72
N TYR A 250 0.12 -46.36 12.55
CA TYR A 250 0.55 -45.88 11.24
C TYR A 250 2.07 -45.69 11.20
N PHE A 251 2.66 -45.94 10.07
CA PHE A 251 4.05 -45.69 9.72
C PHE A 251 4.11 -44.95 8.40
N SER A 252 5.04 -44.05 8.23
CA SER A 252 5.18 -43.30 6.98
C SER A 252 6.63 -42.87 6.76
N ARG A 253 7.05 -42.85 5.50
CA ARG A 253 8.28 -42.16 5.07
C ARG A 253 8.10 -40.63 5.05
N ASN A 254 6.85 -40.15 4.97
CA ASN A 254 6.48 -38.76 5.14
C ASN A 254 6.34 -38.40 6.62
N LEU A 255 6.33 -37.10 6.94
CA LEU A 255 6.03 -36.59 8.27
C LEU A 255 4.61 -37.02 8.66
N MET A 256 4.46 -37.73 9.76
CA MET A 256 3.17 -38.28 10.21
C MET A 256 3.02 -38.20 11.72
N CYS A 257 1.79 -37.99 12.16
CA CYS A 257 1.41 -38.14 13.57
C CYS A 257 1.10 -39.62 13.84
N PRO A 258 1.84 -40.29 14.74
CA PRO A 258 1.64 -41.72 15.02
C PRO A 258 0.23 -42.06 15.50
N ASN A 259 -0.40 -41.19 16.27
CA ASN A 259 -1.71 -41.42 16.89
C ASN A 259 -2.89 -41.14 15.95
N SER A 260 -2.83 -40.06 15.14
CA SER A 260 -3.94 -39.67 14.25
C SER A 260 -3.79 -40.19 12.81
N GLY A 261 -2.60 -40.67 12.43
CA GLY A 261 -2.27 -41.08 11.05
C GLY A 261 -2.36 -39.95 10.03
N ILE A 262 -2.39 -38.67 10.48
CA ILE A 262 -2.30 -37.52 9.60
C ILE A 262 -0.87 -37.39 9.11
N SER A 263 -0.69 -37.33 7.80
CA SER A 263 0.62 -37.15 7.18
C SER A 263 0.73 -35.82 6.42
N TYR A 264 1.93 -35.24 6.44
CA TYR A 264 2.28 -34.10 5.63
C TYR A 264 3.29 -34.54 4.56
N PRO A 265 3.16 -34.01 3.34
CA PRO A 265 4.18 -34.22 2.34
C PRO A 265 5.50 -33.63 2.80
N LYS A 266 6.59 -34.04 2.20
CA LYS A 266 7.92 -33.46 2.48
C LYS A 266 7.88 -31.94 2.30
N PRO A 267 8.32 -31.18 3.31
CA PRO A 267 8.22 -29.73 3.26
C PRO A 267 9.15 -29.14 2.20
N GLU A 268 8.59 -28.33 1.32
CA GLU A 268 9.29 -27.53 0.32
C GLU A 268 9.08 -26.04 0.62
N PRO A 269 9.95 -25.12 0.16
CA PRO A 269 9.74 -23.67 0.35
C PRO A 269 8.36 -23.18 -0.14
N ASN A 270 7.81 -23.81 -1.18
CA ASN A 270 6.48 -23.50 -1.71
C ASN A 270 5.33 -23.92 -0.78
N SER A 271 5.56 -24.86 0.14
CA SER A 271 4.59 -25.26 1.17
C SER A 271 4.32 -24.14 2.20
N PHE A 272 5.23 -23.17 2.31
CA PHE A 272 5.13 -22.01 3.20
C PHE A 272 4.83 -20.70 2.46
N SER A 273 4.49 -20.78 1.16
CA SER A 273 4.19 -19.61 0.36
C SER A 273 2.68 -19.39 0.27
N PHE A 274 2.24 -18.20 0.70
CA PHE A 274 0.85 -17.78 0.51
C PHE A 274 0.52 -17.43 -0.96
N ASN A 275 1.51 -17.39 -1.84
CA ASN A 275 1.35 -17.22 -3.30
C ASN A 275 1.32 -18.55 -4.05
N SER A 276 1.60 -19.66 -3.38
CA SER A 276 1.57 -21.01 -3.95
C SER A 276 0.31 -21.76 -3.53
N PRO A 277 -0.34 -22.53 -4.43
CA PRO A 277 -1.47 -23.40 -4.08
C PRO A 277 -1.15 -24.39 -2.96
N LYS A 278 0.11 -24.82 -2.81
CA LYS A 278 0.56 -25.76 -1.77
C LYS A 278 0.47 -25.17 -0.35
N GLY A 279 0.77 -23.87 -0.19
CA GLY A 279 0.86 -23.23 1.12
C GLY A 279 -0.28 -22.27 1.44
N MET A 280 -1.00 -21.76 0.44
CA MET A 280 -2.01 -20.73 0.64
C MET A 280 -3.27 -21.27 1.36
N CYS A 281 -3.90 -20.41 2.13
CA CYS A 281 -5.25 -20.66 2.66
C CYS A 281 -6.25 -20.83 1.50
N SER A 282 -6.98 -21.93 1.47
CA SER A 282 -7.94 -22.25 0.40
C SER A 282 -9.10 -21.24 0.31
N LYS A 283 -9.51 -20.67 1.46
CA LYS A 283 -10.67 -19.75 1.55
C LYS A 283 -10.34 -18.36 1.03
N CYS A 284 -9.25 -17.73 1.45
CA CYS A 284 -8.83 -16.39 1.02
C CYS A 284 -7.81 -16.41 -0.14
N LYS A 285 -7.40 -17.59 -0.61
CA LYS A 285 -6.41 -17.78 -1.68
C LYS A 285 -5.13 -16.96 -1.44
N GLY A 286 -4.66 -16.93 -0.19
CA GLY A 286 -3.42 -16.26 0.21
C GLY A 286 -3.55 -14.75 0.46
N LEU A 287 -4.75 -14.17 0.43
CA LEU A 287 -4.93 -12.73 0.68
C LEU A 287 -4.92 -12.37 2.17
N GLY A 288 -5.28 -13.29 3.06
CA GLY A 288 -5.39 -13.07 4.50
C GLY A 288 -6.68 -12.34 4.92
N VAL A 289 -7.40 -11.80 3.96
CA VAL A 289 -8.60 -10.99 4.14
C VAL A 289 -9.71 -11.47 3.20
N GLN A 290 -10.95 -11.16 3.54
CA GLN A 290 -12.14 -11.42 2.74
C GLN A 290 -12.96 -10.15 2.62
N GLN A 291 -13.65 -10.00 1.49
CA GLN A 291 -14.65 -8.97 1.31
C GLN A 291 -15.96 -9.50 1.90
N VAL A 292 -16.51 -8.77 2.87
CA VAL A 292 -17.76 -9.11 3.55
C VAL A 292 -18.74 -7.98 3.30
N VAL A 293 -19.98 -8.32 2.99
CA VAL A 293 -21.02 -7.32 2.75
C VAL A 293 -21.35 -6.62 4.07
N ASN A 294 -21.39 -5.28 4.04
CA ASN A 294 -21.71 -4.46 5.19
C ASN A 294 -23.16 -3.96 5.12
N THR A 295 -24.02 -4.49 5.98
CA THR A 295 -25.45 -4.12 6.05
C THR A 295 -25.65 -2.63 6.35
N THR A 296 -24.77 -1.99 7.12
CA THR A 296 -24.84 -0.53 7.39
C THR A 296 -24.61 0.30 6.12
N LYS A 297 -23.81 -0.19 5.18
CA LYS A 297 -23.64 0.46 3.87
C LYS A 297 -24.82 0.22 2.92
N ILE A 298 -25.53 -0.90 3.08
CA ILE A 298 -26.75 -1.17 2.35
C ILE A 298 -27.89 -0.29 2.87
N ILE A 299 -28.00 -0.12 4.19
CA ILE A 299 -28.99 0.69 4.89
C ILE A 299 -28.28 1.75 5.72
N PRO A 300 -27.86 2.88 5.09
CA PRO A 300 -27.12 3.92 5.81
C PRO A 300 -27.98 4.66 6.85
N ASP A 301 -29.26 4.84 6.57
CA ASP A 301 -30.22 5.51 7.43
C ASP A 301 -31.53 4.71 7.53
N PRO A 302 -31.76 4.00 8.65
CA PRO A 302 -32.97 3.21 8.85
C PRO A 302 -34.26 4.05 9.00
N SER A 303 -34.15 5.37 9.17
CA SER A 303 -35.33 6.26 9.23
C SER A 303 -35.91 6.55 7.84
N LEU A 304 -35.14 6.33 6.78
CA LEU A 304 -35.58 6.46 5.41
C LEU A 304 -36.43 5.26 4.97
N SER A 305 -37.36 5.52 4.07
CA SER A 305 -38.13 4.45 3.42
C SER A 305 -37.41 3.91 2.18
N ILE A 306 -37.82 2.73 1.67
CA ILE A 306 -37.30 2.16 0.42
C ILE A 306 -37.52 3.14 -0.73
N ASN A 307 -38.70 3.79 -0.78
CA ASN A 307 -39.02 4.80 -1.78
C ASN A 307 -38.20 6.09 -1.69
N ALA A 308 -37.66 6.38 -0.52
CA ALA A 308 -36.75 7.52 -0.28
C ALA A 308 -35.26 7.14 -0.47
N GLY A 309 -34.95 5.91 -0.91
CA GLY A 309 -33.61 5.43 -1.14
C GLY A 309 -32.93 4.84 0.10
N GLY A 310 -33.69 4.43 1.10
CA GLY A 310 -33.17 3.85 2.33
C GLY A 310 -32.36 2.56 2.13
N ILE A 311 -32.53 1.87 0.97
CA ILE A 311 -31.67 0.77 0.52
C ILE A 311 -30.75 1.30 -0.60
N ALA A 312 -29.55 1.69 -0.26
CA ALA A 312 -28.61 2.36 -1.15
C ALA A 312 -28.34 1.61 -2.49
N PRO A 313 -28.13 0.27 -2.53
CA PRO A 313 -27.91 -0.46 -3.78
C PRO A 313 -29.07 -0.39 -4.80
N LEU A 314 -30.30 -0.16 -4.34
CA LEU A 314 -31.47 -0.04 -5.23
C LEU A 314 -31.55 1.35 -5.86
N GLY A 315 -30.98 2.36 -5.26
CA GLY A 315 -31.06 3.77 -5.68
C GLY A 315 -32.50 4.31 -5.62
N ASN A 316 -32.73 5.47 -6.28
CA ASN A 316 -34.03 6.18 -6.25
C ASN A 316 -34.90 5.95 -7.52
N LYS A 317 -34.55 5.00 -8.38
CA LYS A 317 -35.23 4.76 -9.65
C LYS A 317 -36.43 3.84 -9.46
N LYS A 318 -37.61 4.40 -9.23
CA LYS A 318 -38.88 3.68 -9.21
C LYS A 318 -39.13 2.99 -10.55
N GLY A 319 -39.78 1.80 -10.51
CA GLY A 319 -40.12 1.03 -11.71
C GLY A 319 -39.05 0.12 -12.29
N THR A 320 -37.84 0.06 -11.67
CA THR A 320 -36.82 -0.94 -12.02
C THR A 320 -37.24 -2.34 -11.57
N TRP A 321 -36.62 -3.36 -12.15
CA TRP A 321 -36.86 -4.76 -11.78
C TRP A 321 -36.69 -5.01 -10.27
N GLY A 322 -35.66 -4.43 -9.63
CA GLY A 322 -35.45 -4.51 -8.19
C GLY A 322 -36.59 -3.93 -7.37
N TYR A 323 -37.14 -2.78 -7.76
CA TYR A 323 -38.31 -2.19 -7.09
C TYR A 323 -39.58 -3.06 -7.19
N LYS A 324 -39.84 -3.71 -8.35
CA LYS A 324 -40.97 -4.64 -8.50
C LYS A 324 -40.84 -5.88 -7.62
N GLN A 325 -39.63 -6.35 -7.40
CA GLN A 325 -39.37 -7.41 -6.43
C GLN A 325 -39.68 -6.95 -5.00
N MET A 326 -39.27 -5.74 -4.63
CA MET A 326 -39.59 -5.15 -3.31
C MET A 326 -41.10 -4.98 -3.12
N GLU A 327 -41.83 -4.52 -4.13
CA GLU A 327 -43.27 -4.42 -4.08
C GLU A 327 -43.95 -5.79 -3.79
N THR A 328 -43.44 -6.86 -4.39
CA THR A 328 -43.97 -8.21 -4.18
C THR A 328 -43.69 -8.72 -2.77
N ILE A 329 -42.50 -8.44 -2.24
CA ILE A 329 -42.14 -8.77 -0.85
C ILE A 329 -43.00 -7.94 0.13
N ALA A 330 -43.17 -6.64 -0.14
CA ALA A 330 -43.99 -5.75 0.68
C ALA A 330 -45.45 -6.22 0.80
N GLN A 331 -46.06 -6.63 -0.32
CA GLN A 331 -47.42 -7.19 -0.32
C GLN A 331 -47.51 -8.46 0.54
N ARG A 332 -46.51 -9.36 0.44
CA ARG A 332 -46.52 -10.63 1.17
C ARG A 332 -46.36 -10.46 2.67
N TYR A 333 -45.50 -9.53 3.08
CA TYR A 333 -45.20 -9.29 4.49
C TYR A 333 -45.95 -8.12 5.10
N SER A 334 -46.94 -7.56 4.36
CA SER A 334 -47.88 -6.53 4.81
C SER A 334 -47.22 -5.26 5.34
N PHE A 335 -46.24 -4.72 4.57
CA PHE A 335 -45.62 -3.41 4.84
C PHE A 335 -45.65 -2.53 3.57
N SER A 336 -45.46 -1.23 3.72
CA SER A 336 -45.38 -0.28 2.62
C SER A 336 -43.93 0.09 2.28
N LEU A 337 -43.63 0.23 0.96
CA LEU A 337 -42.31 0.76 0.56
C LEU A 337 -42.08 2.23 0.99
N SER A 338 -43.09 2.90 1.51
CA SER A 338 -43.04 4.25 2.08
C SER A 338 -42.82 4.26 3.60
N ASP A 339 -42.87 3.08 4.25
CA ASP A 339 -42.60 2.97 5.67
C ASP A 339 -41.09 3.09 5.90
N PRO A 340 -40.66 3.69 7.02
CA PRO A 340 -39.24 3.68 7.43
C PRO A 340 -38.72 2.24 7.53
N ILE A 341 -37.46 2.00 7.13
CA ILE A 341 -36.86 0.65 7.19
C ILE A 341 -36.90 0.10 8.63
N SER A 342 -36.75 0.97 9.63
CA SER A 342 -36.87 0.61 11.04
C SER A 342 -38.23 0.06 11.45
N ALA A 343 -39.29 0.35 10.71
CA ALA A 343 -40.64 -0.12 10.95
C ALA A 343 -40.99 -1.41 10.17
N ILE A 344 -40.15 -1.85 9.23
CA ILE A 344 -40.37 -3.06 8.43
C ILE A 344 -40.19 -4.29 9.36
N PRO A 345 -41.11 -5.30 9.27
CA PRO A 345 -40.96 -6.53 10.02
C PRO A 345 -39.59 -7.21 9.82
N GLN A 346 -38.94 -7.65 10.88
CA GLN A 346 -37.57 -8.24 10.81
C GLN A 346 -37.51 -9.41 9.82
N LYS A 347 -38.53 -10.27 9.75
CA LYS A 347 -38.59 -11.37 8.77
C LYS A 347 -38.58 -10.88 7.34
N ALA A 348 -39.28 -9.77 7.03
CA ALA A 348 -39.26 -9.17 5.70
C ALA A 348 -37.90 -8.57 5.39
N LEU A 349 -37.28 -7.90 6.35
CA LEU A 349 -35.92 -7.32 6.21
C LEU A 349 -34.86 -8.41 5.99
N ASP A 350 -34.96 -9.53 6.70
CA ASP A 350 -34.06 -10.68 6.49
C ASP A 350 -34.20 -11.27 5.08
N VAL A 351 -35.43 -11.37 4.56
CA VAL A 351 -35.67 -11.81 3.17
C VAL A 351 -35.14 -10.79 2.17
N ILE A 352 -35.33 -9.50 2.38
CA ILE A 352 -34.79 -8.43 1.52
C ILE A 352 -33.27 -8.49 1.45
N LEU A 353 -32.61 -8.68 2.58
CA LEU A 353 -31.14 -8.68 2.66
C LEU A 353 -30.54 -10.01 2.19
N ARG A 354 -31.04 -11.15 2.68
CA ARG A 354 -30.38 -12.46 2.50
C ARG A 354 -31.10 -13.42 1.56
N GLY A 355 -32.29 -13.02 1.11
CA GLY A 355 -33.16 -13.92 0.35
C GLY A 355 -33.89 -14.93 1.22
N GLY A 356 -34.63 -15.84 0.59
CA GLY A 356 -35.36 -16.90 1.26
C GLY A 356 -35.58 -18.10 0.34
N ASN A 357 -35.98 -19.24 0.90
CA ASN A 357 -36.33 -20.45 0.14
C ASN A 357 -37.73 -20.34 -0.54
N GLU A 358 -38.28 -19.15 -0.58
CA GLU A 358 -39.65 -18.91 -1.12
C GLU A 358 -39.55 -18.29 -2.50
N SER A 359 -40.34 -18.84 -3.43
CA SER A 359 -40.46 -18.26 -4.78
C SER A 359 -41.56 -17.17 -4.80
N PHE A 360 -41.23 -16.04 -5.42
CA PHE A 360 -42.11 -14.89 -5.59
C PHE A 360 -42.61 -14.79 -7.03
N THR A 361 -43.88 -14.35 -7.23
CA THR A 361 -44.44 -14.10 -8.55
C THR A 361 -44.44 -12.61 -8.83
N VAL A 362 -43.53 -12.14 -9.69
CA VAL A 362 -43.42 -10.73 -10.08
C VAL A 362 -44.14 -10.49 -11.40
N GLU A 363 -45.01 -9.48 -11.44
CA GLU A 363 -45.69 -9.04 -12.68
C GLU A 363 -44.86 -7.94 -13.37
N SER A 364 -44.53 -8.15 -14.63
CA SER A 364 -43.89 -7.13 -15.46
C SER A 364 -44.81 -6.78 -16.65
N LYS A 365 -45.12 -5.48 -16.77
CA LYS A 365 -45.81 -4.93 -17.93
C LYS A 365 -44.82 -4.31 -18.89
N THR A 366 -44.61 -4.92 -20.03
CA THR A 366 -43.73 -4.38 -21.08
C THR A 366 -44.57 -4.29 -22.37
N LEU A 367 -44.66 -3.11 -22.99
CA LEU A 367 -45.43 -2.85 -24.22
C LEU A 367 -46.94 -3.31 -24.16
N GLY A 368 -47.56 -3.10 -22.99
CA GLY A 368 -49.00 -3.43 -22.83
C GLY A 368 -49.32 -4.91 -22.52
N VAL A 369 -48.29 -5.79 -22.48
CA VAL A 369 -48.46 -7.20 -22.12
C VAL A 369 -48.00 -7.46 -20.70
N SER A 370 -48.89 -7.98 -19.85
CA SER A 370 -48.54 -8.39 -18.48
C SER A 370 -48.05 -9.84 -18.52
N ARG A 371 -46.81 -10.06 -18.03
CA ARG A 371 -46.25 -11.40 -17.86
C ARG A 371 -45.88 -11.63 -16.37
N LYS A 372 -46.24 -12.82 -15.89
CA LYS A 372 -45.92 -13.27 -14.53
C LYS A 372 -44.65 -14.14 -14.55
N TYR A 373 -43.64 -13.76 -13.77
CA TYR A 373 -42.41 -14.51 -13.62
C TYR A 373 -42.32 -15.05 -12.19
N LYS A 374 -42.09 -16.36 -12.07
CA LYS A 374 -41.77 -16.98 -10.81
C LYS A 374 -40.28 -16.89 -10.62
N ILE A 375 -39.81 -16.25 -9.56
CA ILE A 375 -38.38 -16.02 -9.24
C ILE A 375 -38.10 -16.44 -7.81
N ASP A 376 -36.94 -16.99 -7.63
CA ASP A 376 -36.35 -17.19 -6.32
C ASP A 376 -35.51 -15.94 -6.01
N TYR A 377 -35.91 -15.21 -4.97
CA TYR A 377 -35.24 -13.95 -4.61
C TYR A 377 -33.97 -14.24 -3.80
N GLU A 378 -32.80 -13.94 -4.37
CA GLU A 378 -31.50 -14.24 -3.78
C GLU A 378 -31.11 -13.34 -2.60
N GLY A 379 -31.72 -12.17 -2.47
CA GLY A 379 -31.34 -11.16 -1.47
C GLY A 379 -30.26 -10.19 -1.94
N ILE A 380 -30.26 -8.99 -1.39
CA ILE A 380 -29.32 -7.91 -1.79
C ILE A 380 -27.90 -8.26 -1.45
N GLU A 381 -27.65 -8.90 -0.30
CA GLU A 381 -26.28 -9.32 0.13
C GLU A 381 -25.69 -10.33 -0.87
N ASN A 382 -26.47 -11.37 -1.23
CA ASN A 382 -26.02 -12.37 -2.20
C ASN A 382 -25.88 -11.80 -3.61
N PHE A 383 -26.75 -10.87 -4.01
CA PHE A 383 -26.63 -10.16 -5.28
C PHE A 383 -25.33 -9.36 -5.34
N ILE A 384 -24.97 -8.61 -4.28
CA ILE A 384 -23.71 -7.86 -4.21
C ILE A 384 -22.52 -8.83 -4.30
N LEU A 385 -22.57 -9.97 -3.59
CA LEU A 385 -21.52 -11.00 -3.63
C LEU A 385 -21.34 -11.60 -5.03
N SER A 386 -22.45 -11.95 -5.71
CA SER A 386 -22.39 -12.48 -7.07
C SER A 386 -21.84 -11.46 -8.07
N GLN A 387 -22.24 -10.19 -7.98
CA GLN A 387 -21.68 -9.12 -8.82
C GLN A 387 -20.18 -8.88 -8.57
N TYR A 388 -19.74 -9.06 -7.34
CA TYR A 388 -18.32 -8.93 -7.00
C TYR A 388 -17.47 -10.10 -7.53
N HIS A 389 -17.97 -11.35 -7.41
CA HIS A 389 -17.20 -12.55 -7.78
C HIS A 389 -17.34 -12.92 -9.26
N ASP A 390 -18.56 -12.92 -9.78
CA ASP A 390 -18.89 -13.58 -11.04
C ASP A 390 -19.01 -12.60 -12.23
N SER A 391 -19.18 -11.29 -11.98
CA SER A 391 -19.29 -10.30 -13.05
C SER A 391 -17.95 -10.13 -13.79
N GLU A 392 -17.96 -10.05 -15.12
CA GLU A 392 -16.80 -9.67 -15.94
C GLU A 392 -16.59 -8.14 -15.97
N SER A 393 -17.60 -7.36 -15.63
CA SER A 393 -17.56 -5.90 -15.65
C SER A 393 -16.82 -5.33 -14.45
N MET A 394 -15.68 -4.65 -14.69
CA MET A 394 -14.95 -3.93 -13.64
C MET A 394 -15.77 -2.83 -12.95
N ASN A 395 -16.72 -2.23 -13.66
CA ASN A 395 -17.60 -1.21 -13.08
C ASN A 395 -18.57 -1.82 -12.06
N LEU A 396 -19.13 -3.00 -12.36
CA LEU A 396 -20.02 -3.71 -11.43
C LEU A 396 -19.25 -4.24 -10.21
N LYS A 397 -18.03 -4.76 -10.40
CA LYS A 397 -17.16 -5.14 -9.27
C LYS A 397 -16.83 -3.96 -8.36
N ARG A 398 -16.56 -2.79 -8.95
CA ARG A 398 -16.30 -1.56 -8.18
C ARG A 398 -17.55 -1.12 -7.42
N TRP A 399 -18.69 -1.09 -8.08
CA TRP A 399 -19.98 -0.79 -7.46
C TRP A 399 -20.28 -1.74 -6.30
N ALA A 400 -20.14 -3.06 -6.49
CA ALA A 400 -20.34 -4.03 -5.42
C ALA A 400 -19.40 -3.81 -4.22
N SER A 401 -18.13 -3.47 -4.51
CA SER A 401 -17.13 -3.22 -3.45
C SER A 401 -17.43 -2.00 -2.57
N GLU A 402 -18.27 -1.06 -3.02
CA GLU A 402 -18.70 0.09 -2.22
C GLU A 402 -19.55 -0.34 -1.01
N TYR A 403 -20.27 -1.45 -1.14
CA TYR A 403 -21.13 -2.03 -0.09
C TYR A 403 -20.46 -3.11 0.75
N MET A 404 -19.15 -3.32 0.56
CA MET A 404 -18.38 -4.34 1.25
C MET A 404 -17.32 -3.72 2.16
N ASP A 405 -16.94 -4.44 3.20
CA ASP A 405 -15.78 -4.16 4.05
C ASP A 405 -14.75 -5.27 3.89
N GLN A 406 -13.50 -4.95 4.19
CA GLN A 406 -12.42 -5.90 4.20
C GLN A 406 -12.18 -6.38 5.63
N GLU A 407 -12.40 -7.66 5.88
CA GLU A 407 -12.21 -8.30 7.19
C GLU A 407 -11.16 -9.39 7.13
N SER A 408 -10.56 -9.71 8.27
CA SER A 408 -9.63 -10.84 8.37
C SER A 408 -10.31 -12.15 8.00
N CYS A 409 -9.64 -12.99 7.22
CA CYS A 409 -10.17 -14.29 6.81
C CYS A 409 -10.48 -15.16 8.03
N VAL A 410 -11.73 -15.62 8.16
CA VAL A 410 -12.18 -16.44 9.31
C VAL A 410 -11.45 -17.78 9.42
N SER A 411 -10.95 -18.35 8.32
CA SER A 411 -10.22 -19.62 8.33
C SER A 411 -8.78 -19.43 8.79
N CYS A 412 -8.01 -18.57 8.14
CA CYS A 412 -6.59 -18.39 8.44
C CYS A 412 -6.31 -17.23 9.43
N LYS A 413 -7.31 -16.48 9.89
CA LYS A 413 -7.19 -15.37 10.84
C LYS A 413 -6.09 -14.37 10.46
N GLY A 414 -5.93 -14.13 9.14
CA GLY A 414 -4.94 -13.20 8.59
C GLY A 414 -3.57 -13.83 8.30
N SER A 415 -3.26 -15.07 8.67
CA SER A 415 -1.97 -15.72 8.41
C SER A 415 -1.67 -15.97 6.92
N ARG A 416 -2.69 -15.95 6.06
CA ARG A 416 -2.63 -16.22 4.60
C ARG A 416 -2.31 -17.67 4.22
N LEU A 417 -1.90 -18.49 5.17
CA LEU A 417 -1.43 -19.86 4.99
C LEU A 417 -2.49 -20.89 5.38
N ASN A 418 -2.32 -22.10 4.91
CA ASN A 418 -3.14 -23.26 5.31
C ASN A 418 -2.69 -23.83 6.67
N ASP A 419 -3.50 -24.72 7.25
CA ASP A 419 -3.25 -25.28 8.58
C ASP A 419 -1.96 -26.12 8.63
N GLN A 420 -1.59 -26.81 7.54
CA GLN A 420 -0.35 -27.58 7.50
C GLN A 420 0.88 -26.66 7.65
N ALA A 421 0.96 -25.59 6.85
CA ALA A 421 2.07 -24.63 6.91
C ALA A 421 2.19 -23.96 8.29
N MET A 422 1.05 -23.68 8.94
CA MET A 422 1.00 -23.06 10.28
C MET A 422 1.49 -23.98 11.40
N ASN A 423 1.48 -25.29 11.19
CA ASN A 423 1.91 -26.27 12.18
C ASN A 423 3.37 -26.74 12.03
N PHE A 424 4.15 -26.08 11.15
CA PHE A 424 5.60 -26.14 11.21
C PHE A 424 6.12 -25.02 12.12
N LYS A 425 6.92 -25.38 13.12
CA LYS A 425 7.43 -24.42 14.12
C LYS A 425 8.97 -24.51 14.23
N ILE A 426 9.58 -23.35 14.46
CA ILE A 426 10.97 -23.21 14.86
C ILE A 426 10.99 -22.45 16.18
N ASN A 427 11.58 -23.02 17.21
CA ASN A 427 11.56 -22.45 18.55
C ASN A 427 10.14 -22.00 19.00
N GLY A 428 9.14 -22.86 18.74
CA GLY A 428 7.74 -22.63 19.13
C GLY A 428 6.90 -21.73 18.23
N LEU A 429 7.49 -20.99 17.27
CA LEU A 429 6.79 -20.06 16.39
C LEU A 429 6.59 -20.66 14.99
N SER A 430 5.41 -20.47 14.41
CA SER A 430 5.13 -20.67 13.00
C SER A 430 5.67 -19.52 12.13
N ILE A 431 5.80 -19.77 10.82
CA ILE A 431 6.29 -18.72 9.88
C ILE A 431 5.40 -17.46 9.87
N ALA A 432 4.07 -17.60 10.06
CA ALA A 432 3.17 -16.46 10.06
C ALA A 432 3.26 -15.67 11.37
N GLU A 433 3.42 -16.34 12.52
CA GLU A 433 3.66 -15.69 13.81
C GLU A 433 4.99 -14.94 13.78
N LEU A 434 6.04 -15.55 13.23
CA LEU A 434 7.34 -14.91 13.08
C LEU A 434 7.26 -13.69 12.14
N ALA A 435 6.54 -13.79 11.01
CA ALA A 435 6.33 -12.67 10.10
C ALA A 435 5.44 -11.55 10.67
N ALA A 436 4.69 -11.80 11.74
CA ALA A 436 3.87 -10.82 12.44
C ALA A 436 4.64 -10.04 13.52
N LEU A 437 5.82 -10.51 13.92
CA LEU A 437 6.72 -9.76 14.81
C LEU A 437 7.16 -8.46 14.13
N ASP A 438 7.41 -7.41 14.91
CA ASP A 438 8.11 -6.26 14.39
C ASP A 438 9.58 -6.60 14.10
N LEU A 439 10.23 -5.79 13.25
CA LEU A 439 11.61 -6.08 12.81
C LEU A 439 12.62 -6.09 13.97
N SER A 440 12.38 -5.35 15.07
CA SER A 440 13.23 -5.38 16.26
C SER A 440 13.09 -6.71 17.01
N GLU A 441 11.85 -7.17 17.20
CA GLU A 441 11.54 -8.48 17.80
C GLU A 441 12.10 -9.62 16.94
N LEU A 442 11.91 -9.53 15.60
CA LEU A 442 12.45 -10.50 14.64
C LEU A 442 13.98 -10.60 14.73
N TYR A 443 14.67 -9.44 14.75
CA TYR A 443 16.11 -9.40 14.88
C TYR A 443 16.58 -10.04 16.18
N SER A 444 15.93 -9.72 17.30
CA SER A 444 16.26 -10.29 18.61
C SER A 444 16.01 -11.80 18.66
N TRP A 445 14.96 -12.27 18.00
CA TRP A 445 14.64 -13.70 17.91
C TRP A 445 15.66 -14.46 17.06
N ILE A 446 16.03 -13.93 15.87
CA ILE A 446 17.00 -14.58 14.99
C ILE A 446 18.41 -14.59 15.59
N ASP A 447 18.76 -13.56 16.36
CA ASP A 447 20.05 -13.46 17.05
C ASP A 447 20.21 -14.55 18.13
N LYS A 448 19.12 -14.86 18.85
CA LYS A 448 19.07 -15.90 19.88
C LYS A 448 18.85 -17.32 19.33
N LEU A 449 18.40 -17.45 18.10
CA LEU A 449 18.00 -18.73 17.51
C LEU A 449 19.13 -19.78 17.49
N PRO A 450 20.39 -19.48 17.15
CA PRO A 450 21.48 -20.45 17.12
C PRO A 450 21.67 -21.23 18.43
N ALA A 451 21.44 -20.59 19.57
CA ALA A 451 21.57 -21.21 20.90
C ALA A 451 20.49 -22.27 21.21
N SER A 452 19.38 -22.25 20.47
CA SER A 452 18.24 -23.17 20.67
C SER A 452 18.19 -24.32 19.65
N LEU A 453 19.06 -24.29 18.62
CA LEU A 453 19.11 -25.31 17.57
C LEU A 453 20.06 -26.46 17.93
N SER A 454 19.78 -27.63 17.46
CA SER A 454 20.71 -28.75 17.49
C SER A 454 21.90 -28.50 16.53
N ALA A 455 23.02 -29.20 16.74
CA ALA A 455 24.22 -29.03 15.91
C ALA A 455 23.95 -29.29 14.42
N ASN A 456 23.05 -30.22 14.08
CA ASN A 456 22.67 -30.51 12.69
C ASN A 456 21.80 -29.40 12.10
N GLU A 457 20.80 -28.91 12.85
CA GLU A 457 19.91 -27.84 12.42
C GLU A 457 20.72 -26.54 12.23
N LEU A 458 21.68 -26.27 13.13
CA LEU A 458 22.55 -25.09 13.02
C LEU A 458 23.40 -25.18 11.75
N LYS A 459 24.03 -26.31 11.46
CA LYS A 459 24.85 -26.50 10.26
C LYS A 459 24.04 -26.32 8.97
N ILE A 460 22.75 -26.72 8.96
CA ILE A 460 21.84 -26.55 7.81
C ILE A 460 21.37 -25.11 7.69
N GLY A 461 21.12 -24.42 8.83
CA GLY A 461 20.50 -23.10 8.88
C GLY A 461 21.44 -21.91 8.91
N GLU A 462 22.73 -22.11 9.15
CA GLU A 462 23.71 -21.04 9.46
C GLU A 462 23.72 -19.90 8.42
N GLU A 463 23.88 -20.26 7.14
CA GLU A 463 23.93 -19.23 6.08
C GLU A 463 22.56 -18.53 5.90
N ILE A 464 21.45 -19.25 6.08
CA ILE A 464 20.10 -18.66 6.00
C ILE A 464 19.87 -17.67 7.15
N ILE A 465 20.26 -18.06 8.37
CA ILE A 465 20.15 -17.22 9.57
C ILE A 465 20.99 -15.95 9.41
N LYS A 466 22.21 -16.06 8.90
CA LYS A 466 23.11 -14.95 8.63
C LYS A 466 22.52 -13.96 7.63
N GLU A 467 21.93 -14.45 6.51
CA GLU A 467 21.27 -13.61 5.52
C GLU A 467 20.03 -12.88 6.11
N ILE A 468 19.17 -13.59 6.85
CA ILE A 468 18.01 -12.97 7.50
C ILE A 468 18.46 -11.90 8.49
N LYS A 469 19.46 -12.18 9.33
CA LYS A 469 20.02 -11.24 10.31
C LYS A 469 20.58 -9.99 9.64
N THR A 470 21.35 -10.15 8.57
CA THR A 470 21.99 -9.05 7.85
C THR A 470 20.95 -8.15 7.19
N ARG A 471 19.99 -8.72 6.44
CA ARG A 471 18.92 -7.96 5.77
C ARG A 471 17.99 -7.27 6.77
N THR A 472 17.65 -7.92 7.89
CA THR A 472 16.85 -7.30 8.95
C THR A 472 17.60 -6.12 9.58
N ARG A 473 18.91 -6.22 9.81
CA ARG A 473 19.73 -5.11 10.33
C ARG A 473 19.70 -3.89 9.42
N PHE A 474 19.77 -4.07 8.09
CA PHE A 474 19.64 -2.93 7.16
C PHE A 474 18.29 -2.24 7.25
N LEU A 475 17.20 -2.98 7.43
CA LEU A 475 15.88 -2.39 7.65
C LEU A 475 15.79 -1.61 8.98
N LEU A 476 16.47 -2.09 10.02
CA LEU A 476 16.57 -1.37 11.31
C LEU A 476 17.40 -0.09 11.18
N ASN A 477 18.50 -0.13 10.42
CA ASN A 477 19.37 1.03 10.20
C ASN A 477 18.65 2.19 9.49
N VAL A 478 17.70 1.89 8.60
CA VAL A 478 16.88 2.93 7.94
C VAL A 478 15.65 3.33 8.75
N GLY A 479 15.56 2.97 10.04
CA GLY A 479 14.48 3.41 10.94
C GLY A 479 13.12 2.69 10.75
N LEU A 480 13.10 1.45 10.24
CA LEU A 480 11.87 0.68 10.00
C LEU A 480 11.58 -0.38 11.09
N ASN A 481 12.11 -0.19 12.28
CA ASN A 481 12.04 -1.13 13.42
C ASN A 481 10.61 -1.57 13.79
N TYR A 482 9.61 -0.73 13.59
CA TYR A 482 8.21 -0.95 13.93
C TYR A 482 7.41 -1.72 12.86
N LEU A 483 7.95 -1.95 11.67
CA LEU A 483 7.27 -2.70 10.62
C LEU A 483 7.33 -4.20 10.88
N SER A 484 6.30 -4.92 10.41
CA SER A 484 6.28 -6.38 10.36
C SER A 484 6.35 -6.90 8.93
N LEU A 485 6.90 -8.12 8.74
CA LEU A 485 7.06 -8.69 7.40
C LEU A 485 5.73 -9.00 6.70
N ASN A 486 4.66 -9.25 7.44
CA ASN A 486 3.33 -9.53 6.89
C ASN A 486 2.54 -8.26 6.51
N ARG A 487 3.05 -7.05 6.83
CA ARG A 487 2.40 -5.78 6.49
C ARG A 487 2.28 -5.63 4.97
N SER A 488 1.07 -5.32 4.51
CA SER A 488 0.79 -5.14 3.09
C SER A 488 1.51 -3.91 2.52
N SER A 489 2.10 -4.04 1.33
CA SER A 489 2.74 -2.91 0.63
C SER A 489 1.80 -1.74 0.33
N LYS A 490 0.50 -2.00 0.19
CA LYS A 490 -0.52 -0.95 -0.01
C LYS A 490 -0.72 -0.03 1.20
N SER A 491 -0.37 -0.49 2.40
CA SER A 491 -0.51 0.27 3.64
C SER A 491 0.74 1.08 4.01
N LEU A 492 1.79 0.96 3.21
CA LEU A 492 3.05 1.69 3.41
C LEU A 492 2.90 3.14 2.93
N SER A 493 3.47 4.07 3.68
CA SER A 493 3.71 5.43 3.21
C SER A 493 4.76 5.45 2.08
N GLY A 494 4.82 6.55 1.32
CA GLY A 494 5.83 6.72 0.27
C GLY A 494 7.25 6.57 0.82
N GLY A 495 7.56 7.23 1.93
CA GLY A 495 8.87 7.15 2.58
C GLY A 495 9.19 5.77 3.15
N GLU A 496 8.22 5.05 3.75
CA GLU A 496 8.42 3.65 4.20
C GLU A 496 8.80 2.73 3.02
N ALA A 497 8.06 2.84 1.90
CA ALA A 497 8.34 2.03 0.71
C ALA A 497 9.71 2.34 0.09
N GLN A 498 10.11 3.60 0.05
CA GLN A 498 11.42 4.05 -0.42
C GLN A 498 12.55 3.50 0.45
N ARG A 499 12.43 3.61 1.78
CA ARG A 499 13.42 3.08 2.73
C ARG A 499 13.54 1.56 2.69
N ILE A 500 12.44 0.83 2.49
CA ILE A 500 12.49 -0.61 2.26
C ILE A 500 13.34 -0.93 1.02
N ARG A 501 13.16 -0.21 -0.08
CA ARG A 501 13.98 -0.39 -1.28
C ARG A 501 15.44 -0.05 -1.04
N LEU A 502 15.70 1.07 -0.36
CA LEU A 502 17.07 1.46 0.01
C LEU A 502 17.74 0.35 0.82
N ALA A 503 17.11 -0.14 1.89
CA ALA A 503 17.63 -1.23 2.71
C ALA A 503 17.87 -2.51 1.89
N THR A 504 16.98 -2.83 0.93
CA THR A 504 17.14 -3.98 0.04
C THR A 504 18.36 -3.80 -0.89
N GLN A 505 18.57 -2.59 -1.41
CA GLN A 505 19.72 -2.30 -2.28
C GLN A 505 21.04 -2.31 -1.50
N ILE A 506 21.09 -1.72 -0.31
CA ILE A 506 22.25 -1.83 0.59
C ILE A 506 22.55 -3.31 0.89
N GLY A 507 21.52 -4.10 1.13
CA GLY A 507 21.62 -5.55 1.38
C GLY A 507 22.16 -6.36 0.20
N SER A 508 22.05 -5.86 -1.04
CA SER A 508 22.62 -6.52 -2.23
C SER A 508 24.14 -6.43 -2.31
N GLN A 509 24.77 -5.52 -1.54
CA GLN A 509 26.21 -5.27 -1.51
C GLN A 509 26.85 -5.05 -2.91
N LEU A 510 26.07 -4.45 -3.84
CA LEU A 510 26.61 -4.06 -5.15
C LEU A 510 27.65 -2.96 -5.00
N VAL A 511 28.70 -3.02 -5.83
CA VAL A 511 29.82 -2.08 -5.85
C VAL A 511 29.92 -1.43 -7.24
N GLY A 512 30.37 -0.18 -7.29
CA GLY A 512 30.54 0.55 -8.55
C GLY A 512 29.24 0.97 -9.21
N VAL A 513 28.16 1.11 -8.44
CA VAL A 513 26.83 1.53 -8.89
C VAL A 513 26.60 2.99 -8.56
N LEU A 514 25.88 3.70 -9.43
CA LEU A 514 25.34 5.04 -9.16
C LEU A 514 23.92 4.94 -8.62
N TYR A 515 23.71 5.28 -7.36
CA TYR A 515 22.40 5.38 -6.74
C TYR A 515 21.87 6.80 -6.83
N ILE A 516 20.62 6.96 -7.26
CA ILE A 516 19.94 8.26 -7.32
C ILE A 516 18.67 8.17 -6.47
N LEU A 517 18.58 9.01 -5.44
CA LEU A 517 17.46 9.01 -4.47
C LEU A 517 16.69 10.34 -4.55
N ASP A 518 15.35 10.25 -4.48
CA ASP A 518 14.44 11.38 -4.46
C ASP A 518 13.91 11.59 -3.04
N GLU A 519 14.38 12.64 -2.37
CA GLU A 519 13.93 13.08 -1.04
C GLU A 519 13.78 11.92 -0.02
N PRO A 520 14.83 11.17 0.29
CA PRO A 520 14.73 9.98 1.15
C PRO A 520 14.42 10.31 2.63
N SER A 521 14.59 11.55 3.08
CA SER A 521 14.28 12.03 4.44
C SER A 521 12.78 12.24 4.70
N ILE A 522 11.93 12.13 3.67
CA ILE A 522 10.49 12.40 3.77
C ILE A 522 9.80 11.57 4.88
N GLY A 523 9.04 12.28 5.73
CA GLY A 523 8.26 11.68 6.82
C GLY A 523 9.12 11.07 7.92
N LEU A 524 10.39 11.43 7.99
CA LEU A 524 11.30 11.06 9.07
C LEU A 524 11.29 12.10 10.19
N HIS A 525 11.32 11.60 11.40
CA HIS A 525 11.72 12.37 12.56
C HIS A 525 13.25 12.60 12.51
N GLN A 526 13.77 13.71 13.04
CA GLN A 526 15.20 14.03 13.01
C GLN A 526 16.10 12.90 13.55
N ARG A 527 15.67 12.20 14.59
CA ARG A 527 16.37 11.02 15.12
C ARG A 527 16.57 9.91 14.06
N ASP A 528 15.55 9.68 13.23
CA ASP A 528 15.59 8.63 12.21
C ASP A 528 16.33 9.10 10.94
N ASN A 529 16.40 10.43 10.72
CA ASN A 529 17.15 11.05 9.65
C ASN A 529 18.67 10.82 9.81
N ASP A 530 19.20 10.95 11.03
CA ASP A 530 20.61 10.62 11.34
C ASP A 530 20.98 9.18 10.93
N ARG A 531 20.08 8.23 11.17
CA ARG A 531 20.29 6.82 10.79
C ARG A 531 20.29 6.63 9.28
N LEU A 532 19.40 7.33 8.59
CA LEU A 532 19.34 7.32 7.13
C LEU A 532 20.63 7.85 6.52
N ILE A 533 21.11 9.02 6.98
CA ILE A 533 22.36 9.62 6.47
C ILE A 533 23.53 8.67 6.66
N ASN A 534 23.66 8.05 7.85
CA ASN A 534 24.69 7.06 8.09
C ASN A 534 24.60 5.87 7.13
N SER A 535 23.39 5.39 6.83
CA SER A 535 23.19 4.30 5.86
C SER A 535 23.58 4.68 4.43
N LEU A 536 23.41 5.94 4.02
CA LEU A 536 23.87 6.44 2.72
C LEU A 536 25.40 6.59 2.67
N ILE A 537 26.00 7.00 3.78
CA ILE A 537 27.46 7.04 3.93
C ILE A 537 28.02 5.61 3.86
N ASP A 538 27.44 4.64 4.56
CA ASP A 538 27.82 3.23 4.47
C ASP A 538 27.74 2.71 3.02
N LEU A 539 26.67 3.08 2.28
CA LEU A 539 26.49 2.70 0.87
C LEU A 539 27.57 3.30 -0.03
N ARG A 540 27.99 4.56 0.20
CA ARG A 540 29.11 5.20 -0.46
C ARG A 540 30.42 4.49 -0.15
N ASP A 541 30.67 4.20 1.13
CA ASP A 541 31.96 3.64 1.62
C ASP A 541 32.22 2.21 1.12
N ILE A 542 31.18 1.49 0.68
CA ILE A 542 31.31 0.20 -0.02
C ILE A 542 31.90 0.39 -1.44
N GLY A 543 31.97 1.60 -1.98
CA GLY A 543 32.50 1.93 -3.31
C GLY A 543 31.42 2.25 -4.32
N ASN A 544 30.37 2.97 -3.92
CA ASN A 544 29.29 3.44 -4.80
C ASN A 544 29.24 4.96 -4.84
N SER A 545 28.72 5.49 -5.94
CA SER A 545 28.34 6.90 -6.06
C SER A 545 26.89 7.09 -5.62
N VAL A 546 26.60 8.09 -4.79
CA VAL A 546 25.25 8.35 -4.27
C VAL A 546 24.86 9.78 -4.57
N ILE A 547 23.83 9.98 -5.40
CA ILE A 547 23.23 11.28 -5.69
C ILE A 547 21.87 11.35 -4.96
N VAL A 548 21.67 12.39 -4.17
CA VAL A 548 20.44 12.61 -3.40
C VAL A 548 19.85 13.97 -3.77
N VAL A 549 18.59 14.00 -4.21
CA VAL A 549 17.83 15.24 -4.32
C VAL A 549 17.22 15.52 -2.96
N GLU A 550 17.63 16.60 -2.29
CA GLU A 550 17.24 16.85 -0.91
C GLU A 550 17.19 18.34 -0.51
N HIS A 551 16.44 18.62 0.57
CA HIS A 551 16.31 19.92 1.18
C HIS A 551 16.65 19.92 2.69
N ASP A 552 16.92 18.76 3.26
CA ASP A 552 17.21 18.62 4.69
C ASP A 552 18.59 19.21 5.01
N LYS A 553 18.65 20.03 6.09
CA LYS A 553 19.86 20.72 6.52
C LYS A 553 20.97 19.75 6.88
N ASP A 554 20.67 18.72 7.68
CA ASP A 554 21.67 17.76 8.16
C ASP A 554 22.24 16.93 7.00
N MET A 555 21.41 16.59 6.02
CA MET A 555 21.84 15.90 4.80
C MET A 555 22.80 16.77 3.96
N ILE A 556 22.48 18.05 3.78
CA ILE A 556 23.32 19.01 3.03
C ILE A 556 24.65 19.21 3.73
N GLU A 557 24.65 19.40 5.05
CA GLU A 557 25.89 19.64 5.85
C GLU A 557 26.83 18.41 5.90
N ARG A 558 26.27 17.20 5.83
CA ARG A 558 27.04 15.93 5.89
C ARG A 558 27.39 15.33 4.53
N ALA A 559 26.98 15.96 3.44
CA ALA A 559 27.35 15.57 2.08
C ALA A 559 28.84 15.79 1.81
N ASP A 560 29.44 15.00 0.91
CA ASP A 560 30.77 15.25 0.40
C ASP A 560 30.81 16.37 -0.62
N TYR A 561 29.73 16.49 -1.41
CA TYR A 561 29.59 17.48 -2.47
C TYR A 561 28.14 17.94 -2.58
N VAL A 562 27.91 19.22 -2.82
CA VAL A 562 26.57 19.81 -2.95
C VAL A 562 26.48 20.58 -4.26
N ILE A 563 25.32 20.51 -4.90
CA ILE A 563 24.97 21.23 -6.13
C ILE A 563 23.67 22.00 -5.85
N ASP A 564 23.72 23.33 -5.90
CA ASP A 564 22.54 24.19 -5.71
C ASP A 564 22.01 24.68 -7.07
N ILE A 565 20.75 24.34 -7.39
CA ILE A 565 20.10 24.66 -8.66
C ILE A 565 19.04 25.73 -8.45
N GLY A 566 19.15 26.83 -9.19
CA GLY A 566 18.25 27.98 -9.09
C GLY A 566 18.32 28.90 -10.32
N PRO A 567 18.26 30.25 -10.08
CA PRO A 567 18.01 30.94 -8.80
C PRO A 567 16.55 30.89 -8.33
N HIS A 568 15.62 30.58 -9.24
CA HIS A 568 14.18 30.53 -9.01
C HIS A 568 13.57 29.24 -9.55
N ALA A 569 12.25 29.10 -9.45
CA ALA A 569 11.49 27.97 -9.98
C ALA A 569 11.08 28.15 -11.45
N GLY A 570 10.82 27.04 -12.14
CA GLY A 570 10.30 27.01 -13.53
C GLY A 570 11.26 27.66 -14.54
N LYS A 571 10.74 28.51 -15.43
CA LYS A 571 11.53 29.17 -16.50
C LYS A 571 12.68 30.03 -16.00
N ASN A 572 12.59 30.53 -14.77
CA ASN A 572 13.61 31.37 -14.13
C ASN A 572 14.62 30.55 -13.31
N GLY A 573 14.45 29.22 -13.26
CA GLY A 573 15.40 28.27 -12.69
C GLY A 573 16.27 27.62 -13.75
N GLY A 574 16.82 26.48 -13.44
CA GLY A 574 17.56 25.64 -14.37
C GLY A 574 19.02 26.01 -14.59
N GLU A 575 19.61 26.78 -13.67
CA GLU A 575 21.04 27.14 -13.65
C GLU A 575 21.73 26.58 -12.41
N ILE A 576 23.01 26.27 -12.49
CA ILE A 576 23.82 25.95 -11.32
C ILE A 576 24.22 27.26 -10.65
N ILE A 577 23.80 27.47 -9.41
CA ILE A 577 24.12 28.67 -8.62
C ILE A 577 25.44 28.49 -7.93
N SER A 578 25.62 27.33 -7.29
CA SER A 578 26.86 26.99 -6.60
C SER A 578 27.07 25.48 -6.61
N GLN A 579 28.33 25.07 -6.53
CA GLN A 579 28.72 23.66 -6.44
C GLN A 579 30.06 23.52 -5.69
N GLY A 580 30.21 22.47 -4.90
CA GLY A 580 31.44 22.20 -4.16
C GLY A 580 31.17 21.49 -2.83
N VAL A 581 32.16 21.51 -1.95
CA VAL A 581 32.00 21.00 -0.59
C VAL A 581 31.02 21.88 0.20
N PRO A 582 30.28 21.36 1.19
CA PRO A 582 29.28 22.13 1.93
C PRO A 582 29.78 23.50 2.44
N SER A 583 31.02 23.55 2.98
CA SER A 583 31.61 24.79 3.49
C SER A 583 31.82 25.88 2.40
N SER A 584 32.06 25.50 1.15
CA SER A 584 32.21 26.47 0.05
C SER A 584 30.86 27.05 -0.37
N ILE A 585 29.80 26.27 -0.35
CA ILE A 585 28.44 26.72 -0.68
C ILE A 585 27.93 27.76 0.30
N LEU A 586 28.27 27.64 1.60
CA LEU A 586 27.87 28.60 2.63
C LEU A 586 28.43 30.03 2.39
N SER A 587 29.50 30.15 1.59
CA SER A 587 30.07 31.47 1.23
C SER A 587 29.44 32.11 0.00
N GLU A 588 28.61 31.37 -0.76
CA GLU A 588 27.99 31.84 -1.98
C GLU A 588 26.69 32.64 -1.71
N ASN A 589 26.28 33.43 -2.68
CA ASN A 589 25.07 34.23 -2.58
C ASN A 589 23.85 33.47 -3.14
N SER A 590 23.39 32.46 -2.40
CA SER A 590 22.21 31.66 -2.76
C SER A 590 21.16 31.65 -1.64
N LEU A 591 19.90 31.40 -1.98
CA LEU A 591 18.83 31.26 -0.98
C LEU A 591 19.12 30.09 -0.02
N THR A 592 19.64 28.99 -0.52
CA THR A 592 20.03 27.83 0.29
C THR A 592 21.12 28.22 1.30
N ALA A 593 22.17 28.93 0.85
CA ALA A 593 23.24 29.42 1.74
C ALA A 593 22.72 30.40 2.79
N ASP A 594 21.81 31.31 2.44
CA ASP A 594 21.22 32.25 3.38
C ASP A 594 20.49 31.56 4.54
N TYR A 595 19.77 30.44 4.27
CA TYR A 595 19.11 29.68 5.33
C TYR A 595 20.09 28.82 6.14
N LEU A 596 21.06 28.19 5.51
CA LEU A 596 22.07 27.37 6.20
C LEU A 596 22.97 28.20 7.11
N THR A 597 23.33 29.43 6.69
CA THR A 597 24.17 30.35 7.49
C THR A 597 23.38 31.15 8.54
N GLY A 598 22.04 31.05 8.56
CA GLY A 598 21.19 31.81 9.49
C GLY A 598 20.97 33.28 9.10
N LYS A 599 21.43 33.74 7.92
CA LYS A 599 21.09 35.08 7.41
C LYS A 599 19.59 35.25 7.19
N LYS A 600 18.92 34.17 6.77
CA LYS A 600 17.48 34.04 6.73
C LYS A 600 17.05 32.92 7.67
N THR A 601 16.02 33.17 8.47
CA THR A 601 15.47 32.16 9.39
C THR A 601 13.97 32.25 9.41
N ILE A 602 13.30 31.11 9.68
CA ILE A 602 11.89 31.07 10.03
C ILE A 602 11.80 31.41 11.51
N THR A 603 11.28 32.61 11.84
CA THR A 603 11.30 33.17 13.19
C THR A 603 10.33 32.43 14.13
N ILE A 604 10.65 32.38 15.41
CA ILE A 604 9.73 31.95 16.47
C ILE A 604 8.74 33.08 16.77
N PRO A 605 7.42 32.83 16.84
CA PRO A 605 6.47 33.87 17.18
C PRO A 605 6.71 34.44 18.58
N ALA A 606 6.78 35.77 18.72
CA ALA A 606 6.98 36.42 20.00
C ALA A 606 5.82 36.15 20.99
N THR A 607 4.61 35.97 20.49
CA THR A 607 3.42 35.65 21.28
C THR A 607 2.63 34.53 20.58
N ARG A 608 2.17 33.55 21.36
CA ARG A 608 1.30 32.49 20.87
C ARG A 608 -0.17 32.91 20.96
N ARG A 609 -1.00 32.44 20.03
CA ARG A 609 -2.45 32.63 20.07
C ARG A 609 -3.04 31.95 21.30
N SER A 610 -4.08 32.50 21.87
CA SER A 610 -4.79 31.93 23.04
C SER A 610 -5.97 31.01 22.64
N GLY A 611 -6.30 30.95 21.33
CA GLY A 611 -7.47 30.24 20.84
C GLY A 611 -8.78 30.95 21.13
N ASN A 612 -9.89 30.29 20.79
CA ASN A 612 -11.24 30.88 20.97
C ASN A 612 -11.96 30.34 22.22
N GLY A 613 -11.27 29.64 23.12
CA GLY A 613 -11.81 29.06 24.36
C GLY A 613 -12.69 27.82 24.16
N LYS A 614 -12.85 27.35 22.93
CA LYS A 614 -13.60 26.14 22.59
C LYS A 614 -12.63 24.97 22.37
N GLU A 615 -13.08 23.75 22.63
CA GLU A 615 -12.26 22.55 22.45
C GLU A 615 -13.06 21.39 21.79
N LEU A 616 -12.35 20.57 21.05
CA LEU A 616 -12.84 19.27 20.56
C LEU A 616 -12.17 18.17 21.39
N VAL A 617 -12.96 17.35 22.08
CA VAL A 617 -12.46 16.33 23.00
C VAL A 617 -12.75 14.95 22.43
N LEU A 618 -11.70 14.18 22.10
CA LEU A 618 -11.77 12.80 21.64
C LEU A 618 -11.17 11.89 22.71
N LYS A 619 -11.90 10.86 23.12
CA LYS A 619 -11.50 9.96 24.21
C LYS A 619 -11.49 8.48 23.82
N GLY A 620 -10.56 7.75 24.44
CA GLY A 620 -10.52 6.30 24.38
C GLY A 620 -10.12 5.73 23.03
N CYS A 621 -9.16 6.34 22.34
CA CYS A 621 -8.67 5.83 21.05
C CYS A 621 -7.76 4.61 21.26
N THR A 622 -8.16 3.44 20.69
CA THR A 622 -7.47 2.15 20.87
C THR A 622 -7.14 1.44 19.55
N GLY A 623 -7.25 2.12 18.41
CA GLY A 623 -6.96 1.51 17.10
C GLY A 623 -5.47 1.36 16.81
N ASN A 624 -5.08 0.32 16.08
CA ASN A 624 -3.70 0.00 15.74
C ASN A 624 -2.80 -0.07 16.99
N ASN A 625 -1.80 0.83 17.09
CA ASN A 625 -0.90 0.89 18.24
C ASN A 625 -1.34 1.86 19.35
N LEU A 626 -2.48 2.56 19.21
CA LEU A 626 -2.96 3.51 20.22
C LEU A 626 -3.36 2.84 21.53
N LYS A 627 -2.91 3.39 22.66
CA LYS A 627 -3.07 2.83 24.01
C LYS A 627 -4.07 3.66 24.83
N ASN A 628 -5.35 3.64 24.43
CA ASN A 628 -6.43 4.37 25.12
C ASN A 628 -6.16 5.89 25.21
N VAL A 629 -5.85 6.50 24.06
CA VAL A 629 -5.43 7.90 23.98
C VAL A 629 -6.63 8.84 24.07
N ASP A 630 -6.49 9.86 24.91
CA ASP A 630 -7.40 11.01 25.02
C ASP A 630 -6.70 12.26 24.50
N ILE A 631 -7.38 13.04 23.64
CA ILE A 631 -6.90 14.35 23.20
C ILE A 631 -7.94 15.43 23.40
N ARG A 632 -7.47 16.65 23.75
CA ARG A 632 -8.26 17.87 23.83
C ARG A 632 -7.66 18.89 22.86
N LEU A 633 -8.31 19.08 21.71
CA LEU A 633 -7.86 20.00 20.67
C LEU A 633 -8.43 21.38 20.93
N PRO A 634 -7.63 22.36 21.33
CA PRO A 634 -8.08 23.75 21.45
C PRO A 634 -8.36 24.32 20.05
N LEU A 635 -9.48 25.00 19.88
CA LEU A 635 -9.90 25.51 18.57
C LEU A 635 -9.43 26.96 18.35
N GLY A 636 -9.29 27.35 17.05
CA GLY A 636 -8.79 28.65 16.65
C GLY A 636 -7.27 28.80 16.78
N LEU A 637 -6.54 27.70 16.73
CA LEU A 637 -5.08 27.61 16.85
C LEU A 637 -4.45 26.86 15.68
N MET A 638 -3.17 27.06 15.49
CA MET A 638 -2.31 26.21 14.68
C MET A 638 -1.69 25.14 15.59
N ILE A 639 -2.02 23.86 15.35
CA ILE A 639 -1.70 22.74 16.22
C ILE A 639 -0.78 21.78 15.48
N GLY A 640 0.36 21.45 16.08
CA GLY A 640 1.30 20.44 15.58
C GLY A 640 1.04 19.07 16.24
N VAL A 641 1.00 18.01 15.44
CA VAL A 641 1.02 16.61 15.91
C VAL A 641 2.34 16.01 15.49
N THR A 642 3.20 15.77 16.45
CA THR A 642 4.59 15.34 16.25
C THR A 642 4.85 13.94 16.81
N GLY A 643 6.07 13.46 16.68
CA GLY A 643 6.54 12.19 17.22
C GLY A 643 7.27 11.34 16.18
N VAL A 644 7.98 10.31 16.62
CA VAL A 644 8.76 9.43 15.75
C VAL A 644 7.90 8.71 14.68
N SER A 645 8.53 8.21 13.63
CA SER A 645 7.85 7.45 12.59
C SER A 645 7.18 6.20 13.17
N GLY A 646 5.91 5.94 12.80
CA GLY A 646 5.15 4.79 13.33
C GLY A 646 4.61 4.96 14.76
N SER A 647 4.73 6.14 15.40
CA SER A 647 4.25 6.35 16.79
C SER A 647 2.73 6.34 16.94
N GLY A 648 1.96 6.48 15.86
CA GLY A 648 0.49 6.43 15.90
C GLY A 648 -0.21 7.74 15.49
N LYS A 649 0.52 8.77 15.00
CA LYS A 649 -0.04 10.06 14.57
C LYS A 649 -1.17 9.90 13.54
N SER A 650 -0.91 9.21 12.44
CA SER A 650 -1.91 8.99 11.38
C SER A 650 -3.07 8.10 11.86
N SER A 651 -2.84 7.13 12.76
CA SER A 651 -3.91 6.34 13.38
C SER A 651 -4.84 7.22 14.22
N LEU A 652 -4.29 8.18 14.98
CA LEU A 652 -5.06 9.09 15.81
C LEU A 652 -5.85 10.11 14.97
N ILE A 653 -5.21 10.74 14.01
CA ILE A 653 -5.80 11.86 13.25
C ILE A 653 -6.51 11.36 11.97
N ASN A 654 -5.80 10.67 11.05
CA ASN A 654 -6.32 10.33 9.73
C ASN A 654 -7.26 9.11 9.73
N GLU A 655 -7.09 8.21 10.72
CA GLU A 655 -7.89 6.97 10.78
C GLU A 655 -8.93 6.97 11.91
N THR A 656 -8.80 7.86 12.91
CA THR A 656 -9.80 8.01 13.98
C THR A 656 -10.54 9.33 13.88
N LEU A 657 -9.87 10.47 14.09
CA LEU A 657 -10.52 11.80 14.17
C LEU A 657 -11.20 12.20 12.85
N TYR A 658 -10.45 12.17 11.73
CA TYR A 658 -10.98 12.60 10.43
C TYR A 658 -12.21 11.79 9.97
N PRO A 659 -12.25 10.44 10.04
CA PRO A 659 -13.43 9.68 9.67
C PRO A 659 -14.68 10.01 10.52
N ILE A 660 -14.51 10.31 11.82
CA ILE A 660 -15.61 10.74 12.69
C ILE A 660 -16.20 12.06 12.20
N LEU A 661 -15.33 13.06 11.96
CA LEU A 661 -15.74 14.37 11.48
C LEU A 661 -16.35 14.30 10.07
N ASN A 662 -15.76 13.49 9.20
CA ASN A 662 -16.26 13.28 7.83
C ASN A 662 -17.63 12.59 7.81
N ALA A 663 -17.87 11.64 8.71
CA ALA A 663 -19.19 11.03 8.87
C ALA A 663 -20.21 12.04 9.40
N HIS A 664 -19.84 12.90 10.34
CA HIS A 664 -20.75 13.90 10.92
C HIS A 664 -21.14 14.99 9.93
N TYR A 665 -20.18 15.59 9.19
CA TYR A 665 -20.46 16.75 8.31
C TYR A 665 -20.84 16.36 6.88
N TYR A 666 -20.40 15.21 6.39
CA TYR A 666 -20.54 14.83 4.96
C TYR A 666 -21.13 13.42 4.73
N ASN A 667 -21.62 12.75 5.79
CA ASN A 667 -22.11 11.37 5.72
C ASN A 667 -21.09 10.40 5.12
N GLY A 668 -19.80 10.60 5.45
CA GLY A 668 -18.71 9.74 4.96
C GLY A 668 -18.84 8.32 5.48
N VAL A 669 -18.60 7.33 4.61
CA VAL A 669 -18.80 5.90 4.91
C VAL A 669 -17.56 5.20 5.52
N LYS A 670 -16.41 5.88 5.61
CA LYS A 670 -15.19 5.29 6.20
C LYS A 670 -15.38 5.16 7.72
N LYS A 671 -15.31 3.92 8.23
CA LYS A 671 -15.39 3.68 9.68
C LYS A 671 -14.13 4.20 10.37
N PRO A 672 -14.27 4.96 11.48
CA PRO A 672 -13.14 5.32 12.34
C PRO A 672 -12.57 4.09 13.05
N LEU A 673 -11.31 4.17 13.46
CA LEU A 673 -10.74 3.22 14.41
C LEU A 673 -11.49 3.31 15.76
N PRO A 674 -11.41 2.27 16.61
CA PRO A 674 -12.14 2.24 17.89
C PRO A 674 -11.82 3.43 18.79
N TYR A 675 -12.86 4.06 19.32
CA TYR A 675 -12.82 5.18 20.26
C TYR A 675 -14.04 5.11 21.20
N THR A 676 -13.98 5.82 22.32
CA THR A 676 -15.08 5.81 23.31
C THR A 676 -16.09 6.94 23.08
N SER A 677 -15.64 8.17 22.91
CA SER A 677 -16.54 9.33 22.75
C SER A 677 -15.85 10.53 22.10
N ILE A 678 -16.64 11.38 21.47
CA ILE A 678 -16.22 12.70 20.98
C ILE A 678 -17.19 13.77 21.44
N LYS A 679 -16.70 14.97 21.78
CA LYS A 679 -17.49 16.15 22.20
C LYS A 679 -16.95 17.40 21.51
N GLY A 680 -17.80 18.42 21.33
CA GLY A 680 -17.39 19.69 20.73
C GLY A 680 -17.56 19.78 19.22
N LEU A 681 -18.26 18.81 18.60
CA LEU A 681 -18.55 18.82 17.15
C LEU A 681 -19.35 20.08 16.72
N GLU A 682 -20.19 20.58 17.59
CA GLU A 682 -21.02 21.79 17.39
C GLU A 682 -20.20 23.08 17.24
N HIS A 683 -18.93 23.08 17.57
CA HIS A 683 -18.03 24.24 17.48
C HIS A 683 -17.41 24.38 16.09
N LEU A 684 -17.51 23.37 15.26
CA LEU A 684 -17.02 23.36 13.88
C LEU A 684 -18.20 23.30 12.90
N ASP A 685 -18.01 23.77 11.69
CA ASP A 685 -19.00 23.70 10.62
C ASP A 685 -18.51 22.83 9.44
N LYS A 686 -17.21 22.59 9.38
CA LYS A 686 -16.64 21.81 8.28
C LYS A 686 -15.24 21.29 8.65
N VAL A 687 -14.88 20.16 8.04
CA VAL A 687 -13.51 19.60 8.08
C VAL A 687 -12.95 19.51 6.67
N VAL A 688 -11.67 19.83 6.51
CA VAL A 688 -10.95 19.75 5.22
C VAL A 688 -9.69 18.91 5.41
N ASP A 689 -9.61 17.79 4.69
CA ASP A 689 -8.41 16.95 4.66
C ASP A 689 -7.54 17.32 3.46
N VAL A 690 -6.33 17.79 3.74
CA VAL A 690 -5.32 18.19 2.74
C VAL A 690 -4.17 17.20 2.80
N ASN A 691 -4.34 16.08 2.09
CA ASN A 691 -3.35 15.00 2.03
C ASN A 691 -2.55 15.02 0.73
N GLN A 692 -1.48 14.23 0.65
CA GLN A 692 -0.57 14.11 -0.50
C GLN A 692 -1.14 13.30 -1.69
N SER A 693 -2.38 12.80 -1.62
CA SER A 693 -2.96 12.04 -2.73
C SER A 693 -3.08 12.91 -3.99
N PRO A 694 -2.86 12.34 -5.18
CA PRO A 694 -2.96 13.09 -6.45
C PRO A 694 -4.33 13.77 -6.61
N ILE A 695 -4.36 14.96 -7.24
CA ILE A 695 -5.60 15.70 -7.57
C ILE A 695 -6.46 15.01 -8.64
N GLY A 696 -5.95 13.93 -9.22
CA GLY A 696 -6.65 13.06 -10.17
C GLY A 696 -5.74 11.94 -10.65
N ARG A 697 -6.32 10.92 -11.27
CA ARG A 697 -5.61 9.69 -11.71
C ARG A 697 -5.36 9.62 -13.21
N THR A 698 -5.74 10.64 -13.96
CA THR A 698 -5.63 10.66 -15.42
C THR A 698 -4.88 11.88 -15.91
N PRO A 699 -4.23 11.82 -17.09
CA PRO A 699 -3.56 12.98 -17.69
C PRO A 699 -4.47 14.18 -17.95
N ARG A 700 -5.81 13.98 -17.89
CA ARG A 700 -6.81 15.07 -18.06
C ARG A 700 -7.03 15.89 -16.80
N SER A 701 -6.67 15.36 -15.64
CA SER A 701 -6.73 16.12 -14.37
C SER A 701 -5.53 17.07 -14.32
N ASN A 702 -5.78 18.34 -13.98
CA ASN A 702 -4.75 19.37 -13.91
C ASN A 702 -5.17 20.47 -12.89
N PRO A 703 -4.29 21.39 -12.52
CA PRO A 703 -4.58 22.47 -11.57
C PRO A 703 -5.79 23.31 -11.97
N ALA A 704 -5.93 23.65 -13.26
CA ALA A 704 -7.03 24.47 -13.75
C ALA A 704 -8.40 23.79 -13.59
N THR A 705 -8.49 22.48 -13.81
CA THR A 705 -9.76 21.73 -13.64
C THR A 705 -10.09 21.51 -12.19
N TYR A 706 -9.10 21.20 -11.34
CA TYR A 706 -9.31 20.92 -9.93
C TYR A 706 -9.80 22.14 -9.15
N THR A 707 -9.21 23.31 -9.37
CA THR A 707 -9.62 24.58 -8.73
C THR A 707 -10.89 25.19 -9.35
N GLY A 708 -11.37 24.59 -10.45
CA GLY A 708 -12.55 25.09 -11.17
C GLY A 708 -12.32 26.40 -11.93
N VAL A 709 -11.08 26.89 -12.03
CA VAL A 709 -10.75 28.09 -12.80
C VAL A 709 -10.96 27.88 -14.30
N PHE A 710 -10.77 26.63 -14.78
CA PHE A 710 -10.97 26.29 -16.19
C PHE A 710 -12.42 26.48 -16.66
N SER A 711 -13.41 26.33 -15.78
CA SER A 711 -14.82 26.58 -16.12
C SER A 711 -15.07 28.06 -16.41
N GLU A 712 -14.46 28.97 -15.65
CA GLU A 712 -14.55 30.41 -15.87
C GLU A 712 -13.80 30.80 -17.18
N ILE A 713 -12.61 30.21 -17.41
CA ILE A 713 -11.85 30.43 -18.65
C ILE A 713 -12.65 29.98 -19.88
N ARG A 714 -13.28 28.79 -19.84
CA ARG A 714 -14.14 28.32 -20.94
C ARG A 714 -15.32 29.28 -21.20
N SER A 715 -15.95 29.76 -20.13
CA SER A 715 -17.03 30.73 -20.24
C SER A 715 -16.57 32.03 -20.88
N LEU A 716 -15.37 32.50 -20.57
CA LEU A 716 -14.77 33.67 -21.18
C LEU A 716 -14.51 33.46 -22.69
N PHE A 717 -13.98 32.32 -23.09
CA PHE A 717 -13.72 32.01 -24.49
C PHE A 717 -15.01 31.96 -25.34
N THR A 718 -16.18 31.61 -24.77
CA THR A 718 -17.47 31.66 -25.48
C THR A 718 -17.95 33.09 -25.74
N GLN A 719 -17.42 34.07 -25.04
CA GLN A 719 -17.78 35.50 -25.21
C GLN A 719 -16.96 36.18 -26.31
N THR A 720 -15.95 35.52 -26.87
CA THR A 720 -15.16 36.05 -27.97
C THR A 720 -16.01 36.18 -29.24
N PRO A 721 -15.80 37.20 -30.09
CA PRO A 721 -16.59 37.38 -31.32
C PRO A 721 -16.57 36.13 -32.21
N GLU A 722 -15.42 35.49 -32.39
CA GLU A 722 -15.25 34.31 -33.23
C GLU A 722 -16.07 33.11 -32.69
N ALA A 723 -16.10 32.90 -31.35
CA ALA A 723 -16.88 31.84 -30.75
C ALA A 723 -18.38 32.10 -30.90
N GLN A 724 -18.82 33.35 -30.75
CA GLN A 724 -20.21 33.75 -30.94
C GLN A 724 -20.68 33.55 -32.40
N ILE A 725 -19.89 33.97 -33.38
CA ILE A 725 -20.21 33.77 -34.79
C ILE A 725 -20.36 32.31 -35.16
N ARG A 726 -19.51 31.44 -34.59
CA ARG A 726 -19.54 29.98 -34.78
C ARG A 726 -20.54 29.25 -33.89
N GLY A 727 -21.22 29.95 -32.99
CA GLY A 727 -22.18 29.37 -32.07
C GLY A 727 -21.57 28.40 -31.03
N TYR A 728 -20.30 28.62 -30.67
CA TYR A 728 -19.57 27.72 -29.75
C TYR A 728 -20.04 27.91 -28.31
N LYS A 729 -20.37 26.79 -27.68
CA LYS A 729 -20.78 26.70 -26.25
C LYS A 729 -19.59 26.32 -25.37
N PRO A 730 -19.63 26.48 -24.03
CA PRO A 730 -18.53 26.14 -23.13
C PRO A 730 -18.00 24.70 -23.26
N GLY A 731 -18.84 23.75 -23.73
CA GLY A 731 -18.47 22.37 -24.02
C GLY A 731 -17.43 22.24 -25.14
N ARG A 732 -17.43 23.15 -26.13
CA ARG A 732 -16.45 23.18 -27.24
C ARG A 732 -15.02 23.38 -26.74
N PHE A 733 -14.86 24.18 -25.69
CA PHE A 733 -13.58 24.48 -25.04
C PHE A 733 -13.23 23.51 -23.93
N SER A 734 -13.87 22.34 -23.86
CA SER A 734 -13.58 21.27 -22.91
C SER A 734 -12.84 20.11 -23.57
N PHE A 735 -11.69 19.74 -23.04
CA PHE A 735 -10.98 18.55 -23.50
C PHE A 735 -11.59 17.23 -22.96
N ASN A 736 -12.59 17.29 -22.07
CA ASN A 736 -13.28 16.12 -21.54
C ASN A 736 -14.54 15.73 -22.35
N VAL A 737 -15.04 16.65 -23.21
CA VAL A 737 -16.26 16.47 -23.98
C VAL A 737 -15.94 16.38 -25.47
N SER A 738 -16.61 15.50 -26.19
CA SER A 738 -16.46 15.38 -27.65
C SER A 738 -16.90 16.67 -28.37
N GLY A 739 -16.37 16.90 -29.56
CA GLY A 739 -16.68 18.05 -30.41
C GLY A 739 -15.62 19.13 -30.50
N GLY A 740 -14.87 19.44 -29.41
CA GLY A 740 -13.78 20.41 -29.41
C GLY A 740 -12.42 19.82 -29.09
N ARG A 741 -12.38 18.62 -28.51
CA ARG A 741 -11.15 17.93 -28.16
C ARG A 741 -10.54 17.21 -29.36
N CYS A 742 -9.26 16.89 -29.25
CA CYS A 742 -8.60 15.93 -30.15
C CYS A 742 -9.17 14.53 -29.88
N GLU A 743 -9.79 13.91 -30.86
CA GLU A 743 -10.40 12.58 -30.68
C GLU A 743 -9.36 11.45 -30.67
N THR A 744 -8.16 11.64 -31.27
CA THR A 744 -7.08 10.65 -31.26
C THR A 744 -6.58 10.36 -29.83
N CYS A 745 -6.34 11.40 -29.01
CA CYS A 745 -5.95 11.28 -27.61
C CYS A 745 -7.12 11.50 -26.64
N MET A 746 -8.34 11.64 -27.14
CA MET A 746 -9.55 11.94 -26.36
C MET A 746 -9.35 13.11 -25.37
N GLY A 747 -8.57 14.12 -25.77
CA GLY A 747 -8.29 15.31 -24.96
C GLY A 747 -7.20 15.12 -23.90
N GLY A 748 -6.52 13.98 -23.84
CA GLY A 748 -5.41 13.74 -22.91
C GLY A 748 -4.14 14.51 -23.24
N GLY A 749 -3.94 14.82 -24.54
CA GLY A 749 -2.68 15.38 -25.06
C GLY A 749 -1.59 14.33 -25.25
N LEU A 750 -1.65 13.23 -24.52
CA LEU A 750 -0.71 12.12 -24.50
C LEU A 750 -1.44 10.81 -24.87
N LYS A 751 -0.71 9.88 -25.47
CA LYS A 751 -1.10 8.47 -25.61
C LYS A 751 -0.41 7.67 -24.52
N VAL A 752 -1.13 6.76 -23.87
CA VAL A 752 -0.56 5.83 -22.89
C VAL A 752 -0.23 4.53 -23.61
N ILE A 753 1.01 4.11 -23.51
CA ILE A 753 1.46 2.79 -23.97
C ILE A 753 1.59 1.93 -22.72
N GLU A 754 0.62 1.04 -22.52
CA GLU A 754 0.62 0.12 -21.39
C GLU A 754 1.70 -0.95 -21.56
N MET A 755 2.60 -1.07 -20.61
CA MET A 755 3.71 -2.03 -20.59
C MET A 755 3.42 -3.10 -19.54
N ASN A 756 3.36 -4.38 -19.94
CA ASN A 756 2.95 -5.49 -19.06
C ASN A 756 3.83 -5.69 -17.81
N PHE A 757 5.11 -5.31 -17.84
CA PHE A 757 6.09 -5.53 -16.76
C PHE A 757 6.87 -4.27 -16.36
N LEU A 758 6.65 -3.15 -17.03
CA LEU A 758 7.30 -1.87 -16.80
C LEU A 758 6.25 -0.77 -16.55
N PRO A 759 6.64 0.38 -16.00
CA PRO A 759 5.75 1.54 -15.90
C PRO A 759 5.21 1.95 -17.28
N ASP A 760 3.96 2.41 -17.31
CA ASP A 760 3.33 2.92 -18.54
C ASP A 760 4.12 4.08 -19.12
N VAL A 761 4.31 4.09 -20.44
CA VAL A 761 4.99 5.16 -21.17
C VAL A 761 3.96 6.14 -21.71
N TYR A 762 4.21 7.43 -21.51
CA TYR A 762 3.37 8.52 -21.98
C TYR A 762 4.06 9.22 -23.17
N VAL A 763 3.46 9.11 -24.35
CA VAL A 763 4.00 9.72 -25.59
C VAL A 763 3.07 10.83 -26.05
N GLU A 764 3.60 11.95 -26.52
CA GLU A 764 2.79 13.04 -27.06
C GLU A 764 1.90 12.57 -28.24
N CYS A 765 0.70 13.09 -28.29
CA CYS A 765 -0.24 12.76 -29.36
C CYS A 765 0.22 13.42 -30.67
N GLU A 766 0.58 12.63 -31.66
CA GLU A 766 1.04 13.10 -33.00
C GLU A 766 0.05 14.04 -33.68
N THR A 767 -1.27 13.82 -33.52
CA THR A 767 -2.33 14.60 -34.16
C THR A 767 -2.45 16.01 -33.60
N CYS A 768 -2.42 16.17 -32.29
CA CYS A 768 -2.59 17.48 -31.64
C CYS A 768 -1.30 18.04 -31.02
N GLN A 769 -0.20 17.32 -31.06
CA GLN A 769 1.10 17.73 -30.50
C GLN A 769 0.95 18.32 -29.10
N GLY A 770 0.38 17.53 -28.18
CA GLY A 770 0.13 17.93 -26.79
C GLY A 770 -0.99 18.97 -26.57
N LYS A 771 -1.52 19.61 -27.62
CA LYS A 771 -2.49 20.72 -27.50
C LYS A 771 -3.89 20.35 -27.03
N ARG A 772 -4.25 19.06 -26.96
CA ARG A 772 -5.52 18.50 -26.43
C ARG A 772 -6.78 18.80 -27.25
N PHE A 773 -6.81 19.81 -28.11
CA PHE A 773 -7.96 20.27 -28.88
C PHE A 773 -7.78 20.06 -30.38
N ASN A 774 -8.89 20.06 -31.10
CA ASN A 774 -8.87 20.07 -32.56
C ASN A 774 -8.51 21.47 -33.10
N ARG A 775 -8.11 21.53 -34.39
CA ARG A 775 -7.65 22.75 -35.06
C ARG A 775 -8.67 23.89 -34.97
N GLU A 776 -9.93 23.62 -35.21
CA GLU A 776 -11.00 24.62 -35.24
C GLU A 776 -11.20 25.30 -33.87
N THR A 777 -11.08 24.55 -32.76
CA THR A 777 -11.17 25.12 -31.43
C THR A 777 -9.96 26.01 -31.11
N LEU A 778 -8.77 25.64 -31.61
CA LEU A 778 -7.53 26.41 -31.42
C LEU A 778 -7.49 27.72 -32.20
N GLU A 779 -8.31 27.87 -33.24
CA GLU A 779 -8.43 29.14 -34.01
C GLU A 779 -9.05 30.26 -33.15
N VAL A 780 -9.93 29.94 -32.21
CA VAL A 780 -10.53 30.92 -31.31
C VAL A 780 -9.49 31.45 -30.33
N ARG A 781 -9.31 32.77 -30.30
CA ARG A 781 -8.28 33.41 -29.48
C ARG A 781 -8.86 34.51 -28.59
N PHE A 782 -8.33 34.56 -27.37
CA PHE A 782 -8.55 35.66 -26.41
C PHE A 782 -7.21 36.37 -26.16
N LYS A 783 -7.14 37.68 -26.37
CA LYS A 783 -5.87 38.46 -26.34
C LYS A 783 -4.73 37.75 -27.11
N GLY A 784 -5.04 37.20 -28.32
CA GLY A 784 -4.06 36.54 -29.16
C GLY A 784 -3.68 35.08 -28.75
N LYS A 785 -4.18 34.55 -27.63
CA LYS A 785 -3.88 33.21 -27.11
C LYS A 785 -5.05 32.26 -27.31
N SER A 786 -4.77 31.03 -27.79
CA SER A 786 -5.74 29.95 -27.86
C SER A 786 -5.99 29.35 -26.47
N ILE A 787 -7.05 28.53 -26.32
CA ILE A 787 -7.33 27.82 -25.08
C ILE A 787 -6.18 26.87 -24.65
N SER A 788 -5.45 26.30 -25.61
CA SER A 788 -4.27 25.48 -25.35
C SER A 788 -3.08 26.33 -24.84
N ASP A 789 -2.84 27.50 -25.45
CA ASP A 789 -1.79 28.40 -24.98
C ASP A 789 -2.02 28.85 -23.56
N VAL A 790 -3.29 29.08 -23.18
CA VAL A 790 -3.67 29.42 -21.78
C VAL A 790 -3.37 28.25 -20.84
N LEU A 791 -3.62 27.01 -21.22
CA LEU A 791 -3.28 25.85 -20.39
C LEU A 791 -1.76 25.65 -20.24
N GLN A 792 -0.97 26.11 -21.19
CA GLN A 792 0.49 26.06 -21.13
C GLN A 792 1.11 27.22 -20.34
N MET A 793 0.34 28.27 -20.03
CA MET A 793 0.82 29.36 -19.17
C MET A 793 1.12 28.85 -17.76
N THR A 794 2.21 29.35 -17.17
CA THR A 794 2.44 29.20 -15.74
C THR A 794 1.39 30.02 -14.97
N ILE A 795 1.15 29.67 -13.71
CA ILE A 795 0.19 30.40 -12.86
C ILE A 795 0.57 31.88 -12.77
N ASN A 796 1.87 32.22 -12.66
CA ASN A 796 2.34 33.61 -12.68
C ASN A 796 1.93 34.32 -13.97
N GLN A 797 2.21 33.74 -15.13
CA GLN A 797 1.81 34.33 -16.43
C GLN A 797 0.29 34.44 -16.58
N ALA A 798 -0.45 33.45 -16.05
CA ALA A 798 -1.90 33.47 -16.08
C ALA A 798 -2.48 34.53 -15.14
N CYS A 799 -1.86 34.81 -13.99
CA CYS A 799 -2.25 35.93 -13.11
C CYS A 799 -2.13 37.28 -13.83
N GLU A 800 -1.00 37.52 -14.49
CA GLU A 800 -0.81 38.75 -15.28
C GLU A 800 -1.79 38.86 -16.45
N PHE A 801 -1.99 37.75 -17.18
CA PHE A 801 -2.87 37.69 -18.35
C PHE A 801 -4.35 37.95 -18.01
N PHE A 802 -4.82 37.41 -16.87
CA PHE A 802 -6.21 37.51 -16.41
C PHE A 802 -6.43 38.55 -15.31
N GLU A 803 -5.46 39.42 -15.01
CA GLU A 803 -5.58 40.48 -13.99
C GLU A 803 -6.89 41.28 -14.12
N PRO A 804 -7.36 41.70 -15.33
CA PRO A 804 -8.61 42.47 -15.47
C PRO A 804 -9.88 41.64 -15.24
N ILE A 805 -9.80 40.33 -14.96
CA ILE A 805 -10.94 39.44 -14.83
C ILE A 805 -11.01 38.86 -13.40
N PRO A 806 -11.68 39.53 -12.47
CA PRO A 806 -11.62 39.25 -11.03
C PRO A 806 -11.99 37.81 -10.63
N LYS A 807 -12.96 37.19 -11.34
CA LYS A 807 -13.38 35.80 -11.08
C LYS A 807 -12.29 34.77 -11.37
N ILE A 808 -11.49 34.97 -12.41
CA ILE A 808 -10.37 34.12 -12.78
C ILE A 808 -9.16 34.47 -11.93
N TYR A 809 -8.83 35.76 -11.86
CA TYR A 809 -7.67 36.27 -11.14
C TYR A 809 -7.64 35.83 -9.67
N ARG A 810 -8.75 35.95 -8.92
CA ARG A 810 -8.81 35.51 -7.51
C ARG A 810 -8.42 34.06 -7.31
N LYS A 811 -8.88 33.12 -8.18
CA LYS A 811 -8.54 31.71 -8.09
C LYS A 811 -7.08 31.42 -8.47
N LEU A 812 -6.55 32.18 -9.44
CA LEU A 812 -5.15 32.09 -9.84
C LEU A 812 -4.23 32.65 -8.75
N LYS A 813 -4.63 33.75 -8.13
CA LYS A 813 -3.90 34.40 -7.03
C LYS A 813 -3.74 33.46 -5.83
N THR A 814 -4.78 32.71 -5.44
CA THR A 814 -4.64 31.72 -4.36
C THR A 814 -3.64 30.60 -4.70
N LEU A 815 -3.53 30.20 -5.96
CA LEU A 815 -2.51 29.24 -6.40
C LEU A 815 -1.09 29.86 -6.35
N GLN A 816 -0.96 31.13 -6.70
CA GLN A 816 0.29 31.86 -6.61
C GLN A 816 0.73 32.04 -5.14
N ASP A 817 -0.20 32.41 -4.26
CA ASP A 817 0.04 32.68 -2.83
C ASP A 817 0.53 31.43 -2.06
N VAL A 818 0.16 30.22 -2.50
CA VAL A 818 0.69 28.96 -1.94
C VAL A 818 2.03 28.53 -2.58
N GLY A 819 2.70 29.42 -3.33
CA GLY A 819 4.01 29.14 -3.91
C GLY A 819 4.00 28.28 -5.19
N LEU A 820 2.85 28.15 -5.89
CA LEU A 820 2.73 27.35 -7.12
C LEU A 820 2.83 28.17 -8.41
N GLY A 821 3.36 29.38 -8.35
CA GLY A 821 3.45 30.30 -9.50
C GLY A 821 4.16 29.74 -10.74
N TYR A 822 5.06 28.81 -10.56
CA TYR A 822 5.86 28.17 -11.63
C TYR A 822 5.13 27.06 -12.39
N ILE A 823 4.09 26.44 -11.83
CA ILE A 823 3.36 25.31 -12.42
C ILE A 823 2.50 25.80 -13.59
N ALA A 824 2.43 25.03 -14.68
CA ALA A 824 1.52 25.30 -15.78
C ALA A 824 0.07 24.93 -15.41
N LEU A 825 -0.90 25.75 -15.84
CA LEU A 825 -2.33 25.52 -15.56
C LEU A 825 -2.84 24.16 -16.05
N GLY A 826 -2.33 23.69 -17.19
CA GLY A 826 -2.68 22.41 -17.82
C GLY A 826 -1.77 21.26 -17.44
N GLN A 827 -0.81 21.41 -16.51
CA GLN A 827 0.11 20.36 -16.11
C GLN A 827 -0.66 19.12 -15.60
N SER A 828 -0.30 17.95 -16.12
CA SER A 828 -0.98 16.70 -15.75
C SER A 828 -0.81 16.39 -14.27
N SER A 829 -1.88 15.90 -13.62
CA SER A 829 -1.80 15.43 -12.24
C SER A 829 -0.81 14.29 -12.01
N THR A 830 -0.46 13.55 -13.06
CA THR A 830 0.51 12.44 -12.98
C THR A 830 1.96 12.91 -12.89
N THR A 831 2.25 14.16 -13.30
CA THR A 831 3.58 14.77 -13.25
C THR A 831 3.80 15.66 -12.04
N LEU A 832 2.76 15.91 -11.24
CA LEU A 832 2.85 16.69 -10.01
C LEU A 832 3.47 15.89 -8.86
N SER A 833 4.30 16.53 -8.06
CA SER A 833 4.77 15.97 -6.79
C SER A 833 3.63 15.88 -5.75
N GLY A 834 3.82 15.10 -4.69
CA GLY A 834 2.86 15.00 -3.58
C GLY A 834 2.57 16.35 -2.93
N GLY A 835 3.61 17.14 -2.65
CA GLY A 835 3.50 18.48 -2.07
C GLY A 835 2.83 19.50 -3.01
N GLU A 836 3.07 19.45 -4.32
CA GLU A 836 2.37 20.29 -5.30
C GLU A 836 0.88 19.98 -5.34
N ALA A 837 0.52 18.68 -5.37
CA ALA A 837 -0.88 18.24 -5.34
C ALA A 837 -1.59 18.72 -4.06
N GLN A 838 -0.91 18.64 -2.91
CA GLN A 838 -1.42 19.10 -1.62
C GLN A 838 -1.65 20.62 -1.60
N ARG A 839 -0.68 21.41 -2.09
CA ARG A 839 -0.81 22.87 -2.20
C ARG A 839 -1.93 23.30 -3.16
N ILE A 840 -2.16 22.57 -4.25
CA ILE A 840 -3.31 22.81 -5.15
C ILE A 840 -4.63 22.57 -4.42
N LYS A 841 -4.73 21.52 -3.59
CA LYS A 841 -5.91 21.27 -2.76
C LYS A 841 -6.15 22.41 -1.77
N LEU A 842 -5.09 22.84 -1.08
CA LEU A 842 -5.14 23.96 -0.15
C LEU A 842 -5.61 25.25 -0.86
N ALA A 843 -5.03 25.61 -2.01
CA ALA A 843 -5.44 26.76 -2.82
C ALA A 843 -6.90 26.69 -3.25
N SER A 844 -7.39 25.51 -3.62
CA SER A 844 -8.80 25.30 -3.97
C SER A 844 -9.73 25.59 -2.79
N GLU A 845 -9.37 25.17 -1.58
CA GLU A 845 -10.15 25.48 -0.37
C GLU A 845 -10.08 26.96 0.00
N LEU A 846 -8.91 27.58 -0.08
CA LEU A 846 -8.71 29.02 0.16
C LEU A 846 -9.53 29.91 -0.79
N SER A 847 -9.81 29.43 -2.00
CA SER A 847 -10.63 30.19 -2.98
C SER A 847 -12.11 30.20 -2.62
N LYS A 848 -12.58 29.35 -1.68
CA LYS A 848 -13.95 29.26 -1.21
C LYS A 848 -14.23 30.32 -0.11
N ARG A 849 -15.51 30.53 0.20
CA ARG A 849 -15.90 31.42 1.31
C ARG A 849 -15.48 30.81 2.64
N ASP A 850 -14.76 31.57 3.43
CA ASP A 850 -14.32 31.19 4.77
C ASP A 850 -15.43 31.46 5.81
N THR A 851 -15.57 30.56 6.77
CA THR A 851 -16.57 30.66 7.86
C THR A 851 -15.94 30.95 9.21
N GLY A 852 -14.62 30.79 9.36
CA GLY A 852 -13.89 30.98 10.61
C GLY A 852 -14.02 29.82 11.63
N ASN A 853 -14.78 28.77 11.32
CA ASN A 853 -14.95 27.60 12.19
C ASN A 853 -14.58 26.28 11.46
N THR A 854 -13.67 26.33 10.50
CA THR A 854 -13.22 25.16 9.75
C THR A 854 -12.01 24.51 10.42
N LEU A 855 -12.01 23.17 10.53
CA LEU A 855 -10.82 22.41 10.88
C LEU A 855 -10.10 21.95 9.61
N TYR A 856 -8.91 22.45 9.38
CA TYR A 856 -8.00 21.98 8.33
C TYR A 856 -7.06 20.95 8.92
N ILE A 857 -6.98 19.77 8.30
CA ILE A 857 -6.03 18.69 8.65
C ILE A 857 -5.03 18.57 7.51
N LEU A 858 -3.75 18.81 7.80
CA LEU A 858 -2.65 18.71 6.85
C LEU A 858 -1.70 17.60 7.27
N ASP A 859 -1.38 16.71 6.34
CA ASP A 859 -0.48 15.57 6.57
C ASP A 859 0.84 15.82 5.85
N GLU A 860 1.91 16.07 6.62
CA GLU A 860 3.27 16.38 6.18
C GLU A 860 3.32 17.43 5.03
N PRO A 861 2.79 18.65 5.23
CA PRO A 861 2.68 19.64 4.16
C PRO A 861 4.01 20.22 3.67
N THR A 862 5.12 20.00 4.38
CA THR A 862 6.46 20.47 4.00
C THR A 862 7.22 19.51 3.10
N THR A 863 6.64 18.36 2.77
CA THR A 863 7.26 17.36 1.91
C THR A 863 7.73 17.95 0.57
N GLY A 864 9.02 17.80 0.27
CA GLY A 864 9.65 18.28 -0.96
C GLY A 864 9.74 19.81 -1.08
N LEU A 865 9.67 20.53 0.03
CA LEU A 865 9.76 21.98 0.06
C LEU A 865 11.14 22.45 0.52
N HIS A 866 11.67 23.41 -0.23
CA HIS A 866 12.81 24.21 0.22
C HIS A 866 12.40 25.13 1.39
N PHE A 867 13.35 25.57 2.22
CA PHE A 867 13.11 26.47 3.37
C PHE A 867 12.27 27.70 3.03
N GLU A 868 12.50 28.35 1.89
CA GLU A 868 11.71 29.50 1.42
C GLU A 868 10.27 29.12 1.09
N ASP A 869 10.03 27.95 0.50
CA ASP A 869 8.68 27.45 0.21
C ASP A 869 7.93 27.14 1.52
N ILE A 870 8.63 26.63 2.56
CA ILE A 870 8.08 26.40 3.91
C ILE A 870 7.66 27.72 4.54
N ARG A 871 8.47 28.77 4.44
CA ARG A 871 8.13 30.12 4.93
C ARG A 871 6.83 30.65 4.31
N VAL A 872 6.72 30.55 3.00
CA VAL A 872 5.51 30.96 2.26
C VAL A 872 4.29 30.14 2.68
N LEU A 873 4.44 28.83 2.85
CA LEU A 873 3.35 27.96 3.34
C LEU A 873 2.90 28.36 4.74
N LEU A 874 3.83 28.61 5.66
CA LEU A 874 3.53 29.05 7.04
C LEU A 874 2.79 30.37 7.08
N GLU A 875 3.10 31.34 6.22
CA GLU A 875 2.34 32.59 6.09
C GLU A 875 0.87 32.32 5.73
N VAL A 876 0.63 31.41 4.79
CA VAL A 876 -0.72 31.01 4.39
C VAL A 876 -1.49 30.35 5.54
N LEU A 877 -0.84 29.44 6.29
CA LEU A 877 -1.45 28.73 7.42
C LEU A 877 -1.72 29.67 8.59
N ASN A 878 -0.83 30.61 8.86
CA ASN A 878 -1.04 31.68 9.85
C ASN A 878 -2.25 32.53 9.48
N ASN A 879 -2.36 32.98 8.22
CA ASN A 879 -3.50 33.76 7.73
C ASN A 879 -4.84 33.00 7.85
N LEU A 880 -4.85 31.66 7.70
CA LEU A 880 -6.03 30.82 7.93
C LEU A 880 -6.43 30.81 9.42
N THR A 881 -5.44 30.63 10.28
CA THR A 881 -5.66 30.62 11.75
C THR A 881 -6.12 31.98 12.27
N ASP A 882 -5.56 33.06 11.77
CA ASP A 882 -5.93 34.43 12.15
C ASP A 882 -7.38 34.80 11.81
N LYS A 883 -7.99 34.10 10.83
CA LYS A 883 -9.41 34.18 10.50
C LYS A 883 -10.32 33.36 11.42
N GLY A 884 -9.78 32.74 12.47
CA GLY A 884 -10.51 31.94 13.46
C GLY A 884 -10.56 30.44 13.20
N ASN A 885 -10.02 29.93 12.07
CA ASN A 885 -9.98 28.53 11.77
C ASN A 885 -9.00 27.76 12.65
N THR A 886 -9.19 26.47 12.76
CA THR A 886 -8.23 25.55 13.40
C THR A 886 -7.42 24.85 12.34
N VAL A 887 -6.10 24.88 12.46
CA VAL A 887 -5.17 24.21 11.52
C VAL A 887 -4.40 23.13 12.28
N LEU A 888 -4.66 21.86 11.98
CA LEU A 888 -4.00 20.70 12.56
C LEU A 888 -2.98 20.16 11.56
N ILE A 889 -1.71 20.10 11.95
CA ILE A 889 -0.60 19.72 11.07
C ILE A 889 0.10 18.50 11.67
N ILE A 890 0.13 17.39 10.93
CA ILE A 890 1.00 16.26 11.26
C ILE A 890 2.36 16.56 10.62
N GLU A 891 3.40 16.73 11.43
CA GLU A 891 4.70 17.19 10.93
C GLU A 891 5.89 16.70 11.75
N HIS A 892 7.04 16.66 11.07
CA HIS A 892 8.36 16.37 11.65
C HIS A 892 9.35 17.53 11.50
N ASN A 893 9.05 18.47 10.60
CA ASN A 893 9.91 19.61 10.33
C ASN A 893 9.91 20.58 11.51
N LEU A 894 11.08 20.83 12.11
CA LEU A 894 11.23 21.68 13.29
C LEU A 894 10.89 23.14 13.02
N ASP A 895 11.06 23.64 11.79
CA ASP A 895 10.69 24.99 11.40
C ASP A 895 9.19 25.23 11.48
N VAL A 896 8.37 24.19 11.18
CA VAL A 896 6.93 24.24 11.38
C VAL A 896 6.57 24.09 12.84
N ILE A 897 7.19 23.14 13.55
CA ILE A 897 6.87 22.83 14.95
C ILE A 897 7.15 24.04 15.86
N LYS A 898 8.23 24.79 15.61
CA LYS A 898 8.52 26.03 16.38
C LYS A 898 7.54 27.18 16.11
N GLN A 899 6.76 27.11 15.03
CA GLN A 899 5.78 28.12 14.62
C GLN A 899 4.35 27.86 15.16
N VAL A 900 3.98 26.60 15.49
CA VAL A 900 2.62 26.24 15.94
C VAL A 900 2.31 26.81 17.32
N ASP A 901 1.02 27.03 17.61
CA ASP A 901 0.56 27.54 18.89
C ASP A 901 0.49 26.46 19.98
N TYR A 902 0.26 25.20 19.57
CA TYR A 902 0.11 24.05 20.47
C TYR A 902 0.66 22.79 19.83
N VAL A 903 1.25 21.89 20.62
CA VAL A 903 1.87 20.64 20.15
C VAL A 903 1.26 19.46 20.90
N PHE A 904 1.04 18.36 20.17
CA PHE A 904 0.83 17.02 20.70
C PHE A 904 1.97 16.13 20.21
N ASP A 905 2.78 15.59 21.12
CA ASP A 905 3.84 14.65 20.78
C ASP A 905 3.42 13.21 21.09
N VAL A 906 3.39 12.38 20.05
CA VAL A 906 2.93 10.98 20.11
C VAL A 906 4.15 10.06 20.13
N GLY A 907 4.27 9.24 21.14
CA GLY A 907 5.44 8.41 21.31
C GLY A 907 5.32 7.36 22.40
N PRO A 908 6.46 7.03 23.10
CA PRO A 908 7.82 7.50 22.85
C PRO A 908 8.46 6.88 21.58
N GLU A 909 8.09 5.66 21.18
CA GLU A 909 8.68 4.91 20.07
C GLU A 909 7.66 4.62 18.96
N GLY A 910 8.13 3.99 17.88
CA GLY A 910 7.24 3.46 16.84
C GLY A 910 6.62 2.10 17.22
N GLY A 911 5.52 1.72 16.54
CA GLY A 911 4.86 0.43 16.69
C GLY A 911 4.31 0.17 18.10
N LYS A 912 4.57 -0.99 18.67
CA LYS A 912 4.11 -1.40 20.01
C LYS A 912 4.66 -0.51 21.14
N GLY A 913 5.81 0.11 20.94
CA GLY A 913 6.43 1.03 21.90
C GLY A 913 5.80 2.42 21.89
N GLY A 914 4.98 2.74 20.91
CA GLY A 914 4.30 4.03 20.76
C GLY A 914 2.86 4.03 21.24
N GLY A 915 2.08 4.97 20.70
CA GLY A 915 0.63 5.00 20.88
C GLY A 915 0.14 5.72 22.14
N THR A 916 0.95 6.58 22.72
CA THR A 916 0.61 7.46 23.86
C THR A 916 0.95 8.91 23.55
N ILE A 917 0.28 9.86 24.21
CA ILE A 917 0.71 11.27 24.21
C ILE A 917 1.76 11.41 25.31
N ILE A 918 3.00 11.76 24.91
CA ILE A 918 4.12 11.92 25.85
C ILE A 918 4.33 13.39 26.25
N ALA A 919 3.97 14.33 25.37
CA ALA A 919 4.04 15.75 25.63
C ALA A 919 2.86 16.48 24.97
N GLN A 920 2.32 17.50 25.62
CA GLN A 920 1.33 18.39 25.05
C GLN A 920 1.43 19.77 25.68
N GLY A 921 1.24 20.84 24.93
CA GLY A 921 1.35 22.21 25.40
C GLY A 921 1.88 23.12 24.33
N LYS A 922 2.27 24.33 24.69
CA LYS A 922 3.02 25.24 23.82
C LYS A 922 4.38 24.65 23.50
N PRO A 923 4.99 24.97 22.34
CA PRO A 923 6.34 24.49 22.02
C PRO A 923 7.37 24.73 23.13
N GLU A 924 7.30 25.86 23.80
CA GLU A 924 8.19 26.24 24.90
C GLU A 924 8.00 25.35 26.16
N GLU A 925 6.76 24.89 26.42
CA GLU A 925 6.41 24.13 27.62
C GLU A 925 6.86 22.67 27.53
N ILE A 926 7.11 22.15 26.31
CA ILE A 926 7.52 20.76 26.11
C ILE A 926 9.03 20.54 26.08
N LEU A 927 9.86 21.61 26.03
CA LEU A 927 11.31 21.52 25.80
C LEU A 927 12.06 20.69 26.87
N ASP A 928 11.53 20.61 28.08
CA ASP A 928 12.19 19.93 29.21
C ASP A 928 11.68 18.49 29.43
N ILE A 929 10.84 17.97 28.52
CA ILE A 929 10.33 16.60 28.61
C ILE A 929 11.32 15.64 27.97
N GLU A 930 12.15 14.96 28.77
CA GLU A 930 13.23 14.06 28.31
C GLU A 930 12.74 12.86 27.51
N GLU A 931 11.51 12.38 27.75
CA GLU A 931 10.92 11.25 27.02
C GLU A 931 10.53 11.62 25.57
N SER A 932 10.43 12.92 25.27
CA SER A 932 10.07 13.44 23.95
C SER A 932 11.32 13.64 23.10
N HIS A 933 11.49 12.79 22.08
CA HIS A 933 12.53 13.02 21.10
C HIS A 933 12.37 14.34 20.34
N THR A 934 11.12 14.75 20.06
CA THR A 934 10.82 16.05 19.43
C THR A 934 11.30 17.21 20.30
N ALA A 935 11.08 17.15 21.62
CA ALA A 935 11.52 18.19 22.56
C ALA A 935 13.04 18.38 22.57
N VAL A 936 13.79 17.28 22.53
CA VAL A 936 15.27 17.31 22.49
C VAL A 936 15.80 18.08 21.27
N TYR A 937 15.26 17.82 20.08
CA TYR A 937 15.70 18.51 18.86
C TYR A 937 15.14 19.94 18.79
N LEU A 938 13.91 20.17 19.25
CA LEU A 938 13.30 21.49 19.30
C LEU A 938 14.08 22.42 20.24
N LYS A 939 14.56 21.93 21.38
CA LYS A 939 15.39 22.70 22.33
C LYS A 939 16.69 23.19 21.66
N LYS A 940 17.31 22.39 20.80
CA LYS A 940 18.50 22.82 20.04
C LYS A 940 18.17 23.97 19.09
N GLU A 941 17.01 23.92 18.42
CA GLU A 941 16.56 24.98 17.52
C GLU A 941 16.25 26.29 18.28
N PHE A 942 15.64 26.22 19.46
CA PHE A 942 15.40 27.40 20.30
C PHE A 942 16.69 28.07 20.77
N ILE A 943 17.66 27.27 21.25
CA ILE A 943 18.99 27.76 21.65
C ILE A 943 19.72 28.40 20.46
N ALA A 944 19.66 27.74 19.27
CA ALA A 944 20.27 28.31 18.07
C ALA A 944 19.64 29.64 17.66
N HIS A 945 18.33 29.76 17.81
CA HIS A 945 17.60 31.00 17.52
C HIS A 945 17.94 32.14 18.51
N GLU A 946 18.08 31.84 19.82
CA GLU A 946 18.54 32.79 20.83
C GLU A 946 19.94 33.34 20.57
N ASN A 947 20.84 32.46 20.08
CA ASN A 947 22.21 32.86 19.75
C ASN A 947 22.31 33.72 18.47
N LEU A 948 21.27 33.77 17.63
CA LEU A 948 21.22 34.59 16.41
C LEU A 948 20.56 35.94 16.61
N GLN A 949 19.81 36.15 17.71
CA GLN A 949 19.24 37.45 18.14
C GLN A 949 20.27 38.21 18.99
#